data_b77268e736277bb6112e788294183693
#
_entry.id   b77268e736277bb6112e788294183693
#
_cell.length_a   1.000
_cell.length_b   1.000
_cell.length_c   1.000
_cell.angle_alpha   90.00
_cell.angle_beta   90.00
_cell.angle_gamma   90.00
#
_symmetry.space_group_name_H-M   'P 1'
#
loop_
_entity.id
_entity.type
_entity.pdbx_description
1 polymer ?
#
loop_
_entity_poly.entity_id
_entity_poly.type
_entity_poly.pdbx_seq_one_letter_code
_entity_poly.pdbx_strand_id
1 'polypeptide(L)'
;MMMLGYRIPERYKEDIQDFSILIEKKIKGEVDEITFKAKRVAFGIYEQRVPNTYMIRIRCPAGIITPAQLKILSDIAKNYGSGRLHITTRQEIQIHSVSDISKVPEVLNTLYDANLSTRGGGGNTVRNIVAPADSGITDSEIFDVSPYAIELTNLLITDDNSWNLPRKFKINFSYNSNDTGLARIADVGFIAKTKGKQNGFEVYVAGGLGVKSRVAKKLFDFIPAEDAWVVAESVKLLFFNHGNRKNRHQARLRFLWDKIGEGEFKSLFERYYREVKDNKYHLLNVDKIENYCENENIEVVEISDVERRDFEDWKKRFVSPQRQEDLFAIEIPLFLGNIDYETLSYLADFLMPYGENIIRFTTRQNILLRNIHRKYLPNFYHLYKERFGGIPYFSDHLIVCAGADTCKLGLCLSRNLARVILERIDALSKNTDGKYIPTIKISGCPNCCGQHWTGDIGFYGFAARMGERVYPAYYVLANHKNTRDEFSFAEKIGEIPAKSIPEFIKVILGTYFGGDFVDFNDFYNKSGKDLMQRLLRDYKVPSFEDSRDYYYDWGSQEVFSLSSRSTGECSAGFFDFIERDQVKIHQYREKISDSQGDELIDNLRQLAYFSARMLLITRGIEAEKFSDVIYHFSQNFIETGYISSNYKQILFSILANDRDEIMKGKEIIIQLSKDVEKLYDSMDTNFQFHIDNKSADVDDKKKEKREGVARFKDLRGVACPMNFVKTKLELSFIRSGEILEIYLDDGEPIQNVPGSLRDEGHQILSIEKIDNYYSVLIKKA
;
A
#
# COMPACT_ATOMS: atom_id res chain seq x y z
N MET A 1 -21.34 -22.25 7.21
CA MET A 1 -21.46 -20.84 7.56
C MET A 1 -21.27 -20.04 6.27
N MET A 2 -22.35 -19.65 5.60
CA MET A 2 -22.26 -18.84 4.37
C MET A 2 -22.10 -17.38 4.81
N MET A 3 -20.94 -16.80 4.55
CA MET A 3 -20.71 -15.39 4.74
C MET A 3 -21.53 -14.62 3.71
N LEU A 4 -22.32 -13.67 4.13
CA LEU A 4 -23.02 -12.60 3.39
C LEU A 4 -22.51 -12.35 1.93
N GLY A 5 -22.49 -13.39 1.10
CA GLY A 5 -22.11 -13.36 -0.32
C GLY A 5 -20.61 -13.47 -0.64
N TYR A 6 -19.68 -13.39 0.32
CA TYR A 6 -18.25 -13.56 0.05
C TYR A 6 -17.86 -15.04 -0.04
N ARG A 7 -17.13 -15.40 -1.11
CA ARG A 7 -16.71 -16.78 -1.39
C ARG A 7 -15.21 -16.84 -1.62
N ILE A 8 -14.54 -17.69 -0.84
CA ILE A 8 -13.11 -17.94 -1.05
C ILE A 8 -12.97 -19.13 -2.02
N PRO A 9 -12.18 -18.99 -3.11
CA PRO A 9 -11.96 -20.09 -4.04
C PRO A 9 -11.29 -21.29 -3.35
N GLU A 10 -11.68 -22.50 -3.71
CA GLU A 10 -11.06 -23.75 -3.18
C GLU A 10 -9.55 -23.80 -3.42
N ARG A 11 -9.10 -23.28 -4.54
CA ARG A 11 -7.68 -23.15 -4.88
C ARG A 11 -6.87 -22.42 -3.80
N TYR A 12 -7.50 -21.56 -2.99
CA TYR A 12 -6.79 -20.86 -1.92
C TYR A 12 -6.23 -21.83 -0.85
N LYS A 13 -6.85 -23.01 -0.70
CA LYS A 13 -6.31 -24.07 0.17
C LYS A 13 -5.01 -24.66 -0.37
N GLU A 14 -4.90 -24.82 -1.68
CA GLU A 14 -3.67 -25.25 -2.35
C GLU A 14 -2.59 -24.16 -2.21
N ASP A 15 -2.95 -22.90 -2.43
CA ASP A 15 -2.04 -21.75 -2.22
C ASP A 15 -1.48 -21.71 -0.79
N ILE A 16 -2.27 -22.06 0.24
CA ILE A 16 -1.82 -22.15 1.65
C ILE A 16 -0.82 -23.31 1.80
N GLN A 17 -1.06 -24.46 1.18
CA GLN A 17 -0.14 -25.59 1.23
C GLN A 17 1.21 -25.25 0.59
N ASP A 18 1.21 -24.64 -0.59
CA ASP A 18 2.41 -24.18 -1.28
C ASP A 18 3.19 -23.18 -0.45
N PHE A 19 2.48 -22.27 0.22
CA PHE A 19 3.09 -21.30 1.10
C PHE A 19 3.67 -21.96 2.37
N SER A 20 3.03 -23.00 2.90
CA SER A 20 3.56 -23.80 4.02
C SER A 20 4.90 -24.45 3.65
N ILE A 21 4.98 -25.08 2.47
CA ILE A 21 6.23 -25.67 1.94
C ILE A 21 7.30 -24.58 1.80
N LEU A 22 6.93 -23.39 1.34
CA LEU A 22 7.87 -22.27 1.21
C LEU A 22 8.41 -21.80 2.56
N ILE A 23 7.59 -21.79 3.61
CA ILE A 23 8.01 -21.47 4.98
C ILE A 23 9.01 -22.52 5.48
N GLU A 24 8.74 -23.81 5.28
CA GLU A 24 9.67 -24.88 5.67
C GLU A 24 11.02 -24.72 4.97
N LYS A 25 11.03 -24.49 3.66
CA LYS A 25 12.25 -24.20 2.90
C LYS A 25 13.00 -22.97 3.42
N LYS A 26 12.25 -21.92 3.81
CA LYS A 26 12.86 -20.73 4.40
C LYS A 26 13.53 -21.01 5.73
N ILE A 27 12.89 -21.80 6.60
CA ILE A 27 13.45 -22.22 7.89
C ILE A 27 14.73 -23.06 7.70
N LYS A 28 14.75 -23.91 6.68
CA LYS A 28 15.94 -24.73 6.33
C LYS A 28 17.04 -23.92 5.61
N GLY A 29 16.82 -22.63 5.30
CA GLY A 29 17.78 -21.79 4.57
C GLY A 29 17.85 -22.06 3.07
N GLU A 30 16.92 -22.82 2.51
CA GLU A 30 16.84 -23.19 1.09
C GLU A 30 16.26 -22.08 0.19
N VAL A 31 15.64 -21.05 0.80
CA VAL A 31 15.01 -19.92 0.11
C VAL A 31 15.58 -18.60 0.62
N ASP A 32 16.01 -17.75 -0.29
CA ASP A 32 16.50 -16.42 0.02
C ASP A 32 15.39 -15.47 0.52
N GLU A 33 15.79 -14.41 1.24
CA GLU A 33 14.88 -13.46 1.86
C GLU A 33 14.00 -12.71 0.83
N ILE A 34 14.52 -12.40 -0.35
CA ILE A 34 13.80 -11.64 -1.37
C ILE A 34 12.66 -12.48 -1.94
N THR A 35 12.93 -13.75 -2.27
CA THR A 35 11.93 -14.71 -2.75
C THR A 35 10.85 -14.94 -1.71
N PHE A 36 11.26 -15.23 -0.46
CA PHE A 36 10.31 -15.43 0.64
C PHE A 36 9.43 -14.20 0.86
N LYS A 37 10.02 -13.01 0.93
CA LYS A 37 9.33 -11.73 1.10
C LYS A 37 8.29 -11.48 0.00
N ALA A 38 8.65 -11.72 -1.27
CA ALA A 38 7.74 -11.47 -2.40
C ALA A 38 6.47 -12.33 -2.32
N LYS A 39 6.61 -13.61 -1.99
CA LYS A 39 5.48 -14.55 -1.83
C LYS A 39 4.68 -14.24 -0.55
N ARG A 40 5.34 -14.04 0.58
CA ARG A 40 4.74 -13.74 1.88
C ARG A 40 3.85 -12.49 1.84
N VAL A 41 4.34 -11.41 1.23
CA VAL A 41 3.61 -10.13 1.18
C VAL A 41 2.32 -10.24 0.36
N ALA A 42 2.27 -11.07 -0.68
CA ALA A 42 1.06 -11.34 -1.44
C ALA A 42 -0.03 -12.03 -0.60
N PHE A 43 0.37 -12.80 0.41
CA PHE A 43 -0.53 -13.37 1.43
C PHE A 43 -0.92 -12.38 2.54
N GLY A 44 -0.60 -11.09 2.42
CA GLY A 44 -0.94 -10.10 3.44
C GLY A 44 -0.08 -10.18 4.70
N ILE A 45 1.02 -10.93 4.67
CA ILE A 45 1.91 -11.14 5.81
C ILE A 45 3.13 -10.22 5.65
N TYR A 46 3.31 -9.31 6.59
CA TYR A 46 4.36 -8.30 6.58
C TYR A 46 5.28 -8.46 7.79
N GLU A 47 6.58 -8.49 7.57
CA GLU A 47 7.53 -8.37 8.66
C GLU A 47 7.50 -6.96 9.23
N GLN A 48 7.48 -6.86 10.56
CA GLN A 48 7.42 -5.60 11.27
C GLN A 48 8.83 -5.05 11.57
N ARG A 49 8.89 -3.90 12.23
CA ARG A 49 10.17 -3.26 12.58
C ARG A 49 11.00 -4.13 13.54
N VAL A 50 10.36 -4.78 14.50
CA VAL A 50 11.02 -5.79 15.33
C VAL A 50 11.30 -7.02 14.48
N PRO A 51 12.56 -7.43 14.30
CA PRO A 51 12.93 -8.57 13.47
C PRO A 51 12.17 -9.85 13.86
N ASN A 52 11.87 -10.67 12.87
CA ASN A 52 11.15 -11.94 13.02
C ASN A 52 9.74 -11.80 13.65
N THR A 53 9.16 -10.60 13.61
CA THR A 53 7.75 -10.40 13.97
C THR A 53 6.94 -10.02 12.74
N TYR A 54 5.75 -10.60 12.61
CA TYR A 54 4.93 -10.46 11.42
C TYR A 54 3.56 -9.87 11.76
N MET A 55 3.02 -9.09 10.83
CA MET A 55 1.64 -8.64 10.82
C MET A 55 0.88 -9.43 9.78
N ILE A 56 -0.26 -10.00 10.13
CA ILE A 56 -1.18 -10.71 9.24
C ILE A 56 -2.37 -9.80 8.97
N ARG A 57 -2.66 -9.53 7.69
CA ARG A 57 -3.77 -8.67 7.26
C ARG A 57 -4.87 -9.49 6.62
N ILE A 58 -6.05 -9.44 7.21
CA ILE A 58 -7.23 -10.19 6.80
C ILE A 58 -8.13 -9.25 5.97
N ARG A 59 -8.60 -9.74 4.82
CA ARG A 59 -9.54 -9.01 3.95
C ARG A 59 -10.95 -9.07 4.54
N CYS A 60 -11.64 -7.94 4.43
CA CYS A 60 -13.06 -7.80 4.77
C CYS A 60 -13.69 -6.95 3.67
N PRO A 61 -14.20 -7.57 2.56
CA PRO A 61 -14.83 -6.83 1.47
C PRO A 61 -15.97 -5.96 2.00
N ALA A 62 -15.99 -4.68 1.58
CA ALA A 62 -16.93 -3.67 2.10
C ALA A 62 -16.93 -3.54 3.65
N GLY A 63 -15.87 -3.99 4.33
CA GLY A 63 -15.80 -3.98 5.79
C GLY A 63 -16.67 -5.02 6.49
N ILE A 64 -17.25 -5.95 5.75
CA ILE A 64 -18.19 -6.96 6.28
C ILE A 64 -17.45 -8.00 7.09
N ILE A 65 -17.97 -8.28 8.28
CA ILE A 65 -17.52 -9.37 9.15
C ILE A 65 -18.66 -9.83 10.05
N THR A 66 -18.67 -11.11 10.45
CA THR A 66 -19.68 -11.68 11.35
C THR A 66 -19.16 -11.76 12.79
N PRO A 67 -20.05 -11.81 13.80
CA PRO A 67 -19.64 -12.04 15.18
C PRO A 67 -18.80 -13.29 15.38
N ALA A 68 -19.15 -14.41 14.73
CA ALA A 68 -18.39 -15.65 14.81
C ALA A 68 -16.97 -15.50 14.27
N GLN A 69 -16.79 -14.73 13.18
CA GLN A 69 -15.46 -14.43 12.63
C GLN A 69 -14.65 -13.53 13.56
N LEU A 70 -15.27 -12.54 14.24
CA LEU A 70 -14.59 -11.74 15.25
C LEU A 70 -14.05 -12.59 16.39
N LYS A 71 -14.82 -13.62 16.83
CA LYS A 71 -14.38 -14.54 17.87
C LYS A 71 -13.12 -15.29 17.46
N ILE A 72 -13.10 -15.84 16.25
CA ILE A 72 -11.95 -16.55 15.68
C ILE A 72 -10.73 -15.61 15.58
N LEU A 73 -10.93 -14.36 15.13
CA LEU A 73 -9.84 -13.37 15.06
C LEU A 73 -9.27 -13.02 16.43
N SER A 74 -10.14 -12.93 17.45
CA SER A 74 -9.74 -12.73 18.84
C SER A 74 -8.86 -13.89 19.33
N ASP A 75 -9.28 -15.12 19.08
CA ASP A 75 -8.54 -16.32 19.51
C ASP A 75 -7.18 -16.41 18.80
N ILE A 76 -7.12 -16.10 17.49
CA ILE A 76 -5.85 -16.05 16.77
C ILE A 76 -4.94 -14.95 17.33
N ALA A 77 -5.45 -13.76 17.61
CA ALA A 77 -4.65 -12.66 18.16
C ALA A 77 -4.09 -13.00 19.56
N LYS A 78 -4.88 -13.69 20.38
CA LYS A 78 -4.49 -14.17 21.69
C LYS A 78 -3.36 -15.23 21.63
N ASN A 79 -3.54 -16.22 20.74
CA ASN A 79 -2.69 -17.41 20.75
C ASN A 79 -1.40 -17.24 19.93
N TYR A 80 -1.40 -16.39 18.88
CA TYR A 80 -0.29 -16.27 17.94
C TYR A 80 0.30 -14.86 17.86
N GLY A 81 -0.46 -13.82 18.23
CA GLY A 81 -0.05 -12.43 18.15
C GLY A 81 0.24 -11.79 19.50
N SER A 82 0.30 -10.46 19.51
CA SER A 82 0.43 -9.68 20.77
C SER A 82 -0.90 -9.44 21.49
N GLY A 83 -1.97 -10.08 21.11
CA GLY A 83 -3.32 -9.82 21.61
C GLY A 83 -3.95 -8.53 21.08
N ARG A 84 -3.27 -7.77 20.23
CA ARG A 84 -3.76 -6.51 19.65
C ARG A 84 -4.13 -6.67 18.18
N LEU A 85 -5.31 -6.21 17.84
CA LEU A 85 -5.79 -6.11 16.47
C LEU A 85 -5.93 -4.65 16.05
N HIS A 86 -5.87 -4.39 14.72
CA HIS A 86 -5.96 -3.05 14.18
C HIS A 86 -6.86 -3.00 12.94
N ILE A 87 -7.86 -2.12 12.95
CA ILE A 87 -8.72 -1.85 11.79
C ILE A 87 -8.05 -0.80 10.91
N THR A 88 -7.99 -1.07 9.61
CA THR A 88 -7.29 -0.21 8.65
C THR A 88 -8.23 0.78 7.96
N THR A 89 -7.66 1.83 7.36
CA THR A 89 -8.39 2.78 6.50
C THR A 89 -8.96 2.15 5.21
N ARG A 90 -8.78 0.84 5.00
CA ARG A 90 -9.39 0.06 3.90
C ARG A 90 -10.29 -1.04 4.39
N GLN A 91 -10.81 -0.89 5.62
CA GLN A 91 -11.78 -1.82 6.20
C GLN A 91 -11.24 -3.25 6.37
N GLU A 92 -9.90 -3.42 6.44
CA GLU A 92 -9.25 -4.69 6.74
C GLU A 92 -8.91 -4.76 8.22
N ILE A 93 -8.74 -5.95 8.79
CA ILE A 93 -8.25 -6.13 10.14
C ILE A 93 -6.85 -6.75 10.13
N GLN A 94 -6.00 -6.35 11.07
CA GLN A 94 -4.61 -6.80 11.19
C GLN A 94 -4.37 -7.42 12.56
N ILE A 95 -3.69 -8.56 12.58
CA ILE A 95 -3.13 -9.18 13.78
C ILE A 95 -1.64 -8.86 13.80
N HIS A 96 -1.16 -8.31 14.91
CA HIS A 96 0.21 -7.81 15.04
C HIS A 96 1.09 -8.74 15.86
N SER A 97 2.41 -8.66 15.58
CA SER A 97 3.48 -9.29 16.38
C SER A 97 3.41 -10.82 16.45
N VAL A 98 3.02 -11.46 15.35
CA VAL A 98 3.16 -12.93 15.23
C VAL A 98 4.65 -13.24 15.14
N SER A 99 5.21 -13.88 16.17
CA SER A 99 6.66 -14.08 16.32
C SER A 99 7.19 -15.38 15.73
N ASP A 100 6.31 -16.36 15.48
CA ASP A 100 6.68 -17.66 14.92
C ASP A 100 6.08 -17.83 13.52
N ILE A 101 6.93 -17.68 12.48
CA ILE A 101 6.51 -17.84 11.10
C ILE A 101 6.03 -19.27 10.79
N SER A 102 6.50 -20.30 11.54
CA SER A 102 6.09 -21.69 11.37
C SER A 102 4.62 -21.93 11.72
N LYS A 103 4.02 -21.04 12.51
CA LYS A 103 2.60 -21.09 12.91
C LYS A 103 1.66 -20.40 11.91
N VAL A 104 2.21 -19.66 10.98
CA VAL A 104 1.39 -18.94 9.99
C VAL A 104 0.49 -19.87 9.15
N PRO A 105 0.93 -21.05 8.67
CA PRO A 105 0.04 -21.97 7.96
C PRO A 105 -1.18 -22.40 8.78
N GLU A 106 -1.01 -22.66 10.08
CA GLU A 106 -2.11 -22.99 10.99
C GLU A 106 -3.12 -21.83 11.08
N VAL A 107 -2.63 -20.61 11.24
CA VAL A 107 -3.46 -19.39 11.23
C VAL A 107 -4.21 -19.23 9.91
N LEU A 108 -3.55 -19.43 8.77
CA LEU A 108 -4.18 -19.30 7.45
C LEU A 108 -5.27 -20.35 7.22
N ASN A 109 -5.08 -21.60 7.67
CA ASN A 109 -6.11 -22.65 7.58
C ASN A 109 -7.30 -22.32 8.49
N THR A 110 -7.07 -21.88 9.73
CA THR A 110 -8.15 -21.44 10.64
C THR A 110 -8.96 -20.29 10.04
N LEU A 111 -8.31 -19.34 9.39
CA LEU A 111 -8.99 -18.24 8.68
C LEU A 111 -9.79 -18.76 7.47
N TYR A 112 -9.23 -19.69 6.69
CA TYR A 112 -9.90 -20.28 5.55
C TYR A 112 -11.18 -21.02 5.98
N ASP A 113 -11.11 -21.83 7.02
CA ASP A 113 -12.26 -22.56 7.56
C ASP A 113 -13.36 -21.62 8.09
N ALA A 114 -12.96 -20.42 8.54
CA ALA A 114 -13.86 -19.33 8.92
C ALA A 114 -14.35 -18.48 7.72
N ASN A 115 -14.07 -18.88 6.49
CA ASN A 115 -14.33 -18.10 5.28
C ASN A 115 -13.70 -16.69 5.33
N LEU A 116 -12.46 -16.59 5.85
CA LEU A 116 -11.63 -15.40 5.86
C LEU A 116 -10.35 -15.64 5.05
N SER A 117 -9.88 -14.62 4.34
CA SER A 117 -8.69 -14.71 3.51
C SER A 117 -7.73 -13.56 3.77
N THR A 118 -6.45 -13.87 3.71
CA THR A 118 -5.36 -12.87 3.75
C THR A 118 -4.81 -12.58 2.36
N ARG A 119 -5.16 -13.40 1.35
CA ARG A 119 -4.66 -13.28 -0.02
C ARG A 119 -5.05 -11.92 -0.61
N GLY A 120 -4.07 -11.19 -1.13
CA GLY A 120 -4.27 -9.83 -1.63
C GLY A 120 -4.37 -8.74 -0.55
N GLY A 121 -4.25 -9.08 0.73
CA GLY A 121 -4.05 -8.09 1.81
C GLY A 121 -2.75 -7.30 1.65
N GLY A 122 -1.85 -7.74 0.78
CA GLY A 122 -0.56 -7.11 0.51
C GLY A 122 -0.10 -7.17 -0.93
N GLY A 123 1.11 -6.67 -1.19
CA GLY A 123 1.81 -6.83 -2.46
C GLY A 123 1.21 -6.07 -3.65
N ASN A 124 1.57 -6.57 -4.82
CA ASN A 124 1.18 -6.04 -6.12
C ASN A 124 -0.07 -6.76 -6.64
N THR A 125 -1.15 -6.66 -5.91
CA THR A 125 -2.39 -7.43 -6.07
C THR A 125 -3.61 -6.52 -6.13
N VAL A 126 -4.75 -7.09 -6.51
CA VAL A 126 -6.06 -6.48 -6.25
C VAL A 126 -6.27 -6.46 -4.74
N ARG A 127 -6.43 -5.25 -4.18
CA ARG A 127 -6.55 -5.02 -2.73
C ARG A 127 -8.02 -5.14 -2.29
N ASN A 128 -8.25 -5.17 -0.97
CA ASN A 128 -9.61 -5.16 -0.44
C ASN A 128 -10.47 -4.09 -1.11
N ILE A 129 -11.67 -4.44 -1.57
CA ILE A 129 -12.61 -3.52 -2.20
C ILE A 129 -13.40 -2.81 -1.09
N VAL A 130 -13.45 -1.48 -1.18
CA VAL A 130 -14.06 -0.60 -0.17
C VAL A 130 -15.46 -0.17 -0.62
N ALA A 131 -16.42 -0.22 0.30
CA ALA A 131 -17.71 0.44 0.18
C ALA A 131 -18.04 1.15 1.50
N PRO A 132 -18.87 2.21 1.52
CA PRO A 132 -19.28 2.86 2.77
C PRO A 132 -19.93 1.86 3.72
N ALA A 133 -19.59 1.93 5.00
CA ALA A 133 -20.06 0.96 6.00
C ALA A 133 -21.58 1.05 6.25
N ASP A 134 -22.16 2.20 5.98
CA ASP A 134 -23.58 2.52 6.08
C ASP A 134 -24.37 2.28 4.78
N SER A 135 -23.74 1.73 3.74
CA SER A 135 -24.45 1.34 2.52
C SER A 135 -25.48 0.25 2.81
N GLY A 136 -26.68 0.38 2.25
CA GLY A 136 -27.83 -0.49 2.48
C GLY A 136 -28.73 -0.04 3.63
N ILE A 137 -28.33 0.98 4.42
CA ILE A 137 -29.08 1.43 5.61
C ILE A 137 -29.33 2.94 5.69
N THR A 138 -28.69 3.75 4.85
CA THR A 138 -28.80 5.22 4.90
C THR A 138 -29.81 5.74 3.89
N ASP A 139 -30.59 6.78 4.28
CA ASP A 139 -31.53 7.47 3.37
C ASP A 139 -30.83 8.23 2.24
N SER A 140 -29.56 8.57 2.45
CA SER A 140 -28.78 9.36 1.47
C SER A 140 -28.25 8.54 0.30
N GLU A 141 -28.39 7.21 0.32
CA GLU A 141 -27.88 6.35 -0.76
C GLU A 141 -28.83 6.33 -1.98
N ILE A 142 -28.23 6.23 -3.15
CA ILE A 142 -28.98 5.99 -4.40
C ILE A 142 -29.42 4.52 -4.46
N PHE A 143 -28.51 3.60 -4.14
CA PHE A 143 -28.76 2.18 -3.90
C PHE A 143 -27.58 1.55 -3.15
N ASP A 144 -27.80 0.37 -2.54
CA ASP A 144 -26.78 -0.37 -1.81
C ASP A 144 -25.65 -0.83 -2.76
N VAL A 145 -24.44 -0.36 -2.51
CA VAL A 145 -23.25 -0.72 -3.31
C VAL A 145 -22.43 -1.86 -2.71
N SER A 146 -22.77 -2.30 -1.49
CA SER A 146 -22.03 -3.39 -0.80
C SER A 146 -22.07 -4.72 -1.57
N PRO A 147 -23.21 -5.17 -2.16
CA PRO A 147 -23.25 -6.41 -2.94
C PRO A 147 -22.33 -6.38 -4.15
N TYR A 148 -22.20 -5.21 -4.81
CA TYR A 148 -21.29 -5.05 -5.95
C TYR A 148 -19.81 -5.16 -5.52
N ALA A 149 -19.44 -4.60 -4.37
CA ALA A 149 -18.08 -4.70 -3.83
C ALA A 149 -17.72 -6.15 -3.48
N ILE A 150 -18.68 -6.92 -2.94
CA ILE A 150 -18.51 -8.34 -2.60
C ILE A 150 -18.34 -9.16 -3.88
N GLU A 151 -19.29 -9.04 -4.80
CA GLU A 151 -19.29 -9.85 -6.02
C GLU A 151 -18.09 -9.54 -6.90
N LEU A 152 -17.69 -8.28 -7.00
CA LEU A 152 -16.48 -7.89 -7.69
C LEU A 152 -15.23 -8.48 -7.02
N THR A 153 -15.24 -8.62 -5.69
CA THR A 153 -14.17 -9.32 -4.97
C THR A 153 -14.16 -10.79 -5.35
N ASN A 154 -15.30 -11.48 -5.32
CA ASN A 154 -15.42 -12.90 -5.67
C ASN A 154 -14.84 -13.19 -7.05
N LEU A 155 -15.18 -12.38 -8.05
CA LEU A 155 -14.72 -12.56 -9.42
C LEU A 155 -13.22 -12.27 -9.56
N LEU A 156 -12.73 -11.15 -8.99
CA LEU A 156 -11.33 -10.74 -9.14
C LEU A 156 -10.35 -11.65 -8.42
N ILE A 157 -10.74 -12.30 -7.30
CA ILE A 157 -9.83 -13.18 -6.56
C ILE A 157 -9.64 -14.55 -7.22
N THR A 158 -10.48 -14.92 -8.19
CA THR A 158 -10.34 -16.17 -8.95
C THR A 158 -9.36 -16.05 -10.12
N ASP A 159 -9.00 -14.82 -10.54
CA ASP A 159 -8.16 -14.59 -11.70
C ASP A 159 -6.68 -14.46 -11.31
N ASP A 160 -5.81 -15.28 -11.95
CA ASP A 160 -4.35 -15.30 -11.70
C ASP A 160 -3.70 -13.93 -11.93
N ASN A 161 -4.19 -13.16 -12.89
CA ASN A 161 -3.69 -11.80 -13.15
C ASN A 161 -3.88 -10.84 -11.98
N SER A 162 -4.78 -11.15 -11.05
CA SER A 162 -5.02 -10.33 -9.85
C SER A 162 -3.90 -10.40 -8.81
N TRP A 163 -3.00 -11.38 -8.92
CA TRP A 163 -1.95 -11.63 -7.93
C TRP A 163 -0.58 -11.13 -8.35
N ASN A 164 -0.45 -10.69 -9.59
CA ASN A 164 0.82 -10.32 -10.19
C ASN A 164 0.71 -9.05 -11.05
N LEU A 165 0.15 -8.00 -10.47
CA LEU A 165 0.01 -6.69 -11.11
C LEU A 165 1.33 -5.90 -11.04
N PRO A 166 1.54 -4.88 -11.87
CA PRO A 166 2.69 -3.97 -11.75
C PRO A 166 2.78 -3.33 -10.37
N ARG A 167 1.64 -3.02 -9.75
CA ARG A 167 1.53 -2.45 -8.40
C ARG A 167 0.16 -2.75 -7.81
N LYS A 168 -0.04 -2.48 -6.48
CA LYS A 168 -1.34 -2.57 -5.82
C LYS A 168 -2.44 -1.87 -6.62
N PHE A 169 -3.56 -2.56 -6.79
CA PHE A 169 -4.74 -2.09 -7.52
C PHE A 169 -5.91 -1.96 -6.54
N LYS A 170 -6.49 -0.79 -6.45
CA LYS A 170 -7.51 -0.43 -5.48
C LYS A 170 -8.82 -0.09 -6.17
N ILE A 171 -9.91 -0.67 -5.70
CA ILE A 171 -11.28 -0.39 -6.16
C ILE A 171 -12.08 0.13 -4.98
N ASN A 172 -12.84 1.20 -5.17
CA ASN A 172 -13.72 1.77 -4.16
C ASN A 172 -15.09 2.07 -4.76
N PHE A 173 -16.13 1.83 -3.98
CA PHE A 173 -17.51 2.21 -4.27
C PHE A 173 -17.97 3.34 -3.36
N SER A 174 -18.87 4.19 -3.88
CA SER A 174 -19.63 5.19 -3.12
C SER A 174 -21.07 5.15 -3.54
N TYR A 175 -22.00 5.26 -2.59
CA TYR A 175 -23.44 5.12 -2.84
C TYR A 175 -24.10 6.43 -3.34
N ASN A 176 -23.38 7.55 -3.34
CA ASN A 176 -23.82 8.83 -3.89
C ASN A 176 -22.63 9.74 -4.22
N SER A 177 -22.91 10.92 -4.75
CA SER A 177 -21.91 11.90 -5.20
C SER A 177 -21.09 12.57 -4.09
N ASN A 178 -21.46 12.43 -2.81
CA ASN A 178 -20.65 12.90 -1.68
C ASN A 178 -19.40 12.03 -1.46
N ASP A 179 -19.28 10.95 -2.21
CA ASP A 179 -18.10 10.10 -2.31
C ASP A 179 -17.52 9.63 -0.96
N THR A 180 -18.40 9.19 -0.05
CA THR A 180 -18.03 8.72 1.28
C THR A 180 -17.10 7.50 1.28
N GLY A 181 -17.14 6.68 0.20
CA GLY A 181 -16.22 5.57 -0.03
C GLY A 181 -14.88 5.96 -0.66
N LEU A 182 -14.68 7.26 -0.94
CA LEU A 182 -13.46 7.80 -1.55
C LEU A 182 -13.13 7.13 -2.91
N ALA A 183 -14.11 6.98 -3.78
CA ALA A 183 -13.97 6.42 -5.12
C ALA A 183 -13.01 7.27 -5.97
N ARG A 184 -13.03 8.60 -5.82
CA ARG A 184 -12.18 9.55 -6.56
C ARG A 184 -10.69 9.50 -6.22
N ILE A 185 -10.27 8.62 -5.30
CA ILE A 185 -8.84 8.39 -4.98
C ILE A 185 -8.38 6.95 -5.22
N ALA A 186 -9.20 6.14 -5.88
CA ALA A 186 -8.90 4.75 -6.21
C ALA A 186 -8.27 4.59 -7.60
N ASP A 187 -7.71 3.43 -7.89
CA ASP A 187 -7.29 3.07 -9.25
C ASP A 187 -8.53 2.88 -10.14
N VAL A 188 -9.64 2.35 -9.58
CA VAL A 188 -10.99 2.38 -10.17
C VAL A 188 -11.98 2.78 -9.09
N GLY A 189 -12.80 3.77 -9.36
CA GLY A 189 -13.84 4.27 -8.47
C GLY A 189 -15.21 4.24 -9.12
N PHE A 190 -16.19 3.74 -8.38
CA PHE A 190 -17.59 3.68 -8.81
C PHE A 190 -18.44 4.54 -7.86
N ILE A 191 -19.16 5.51 -8.41
CA ILE A 191 -20.11 6.34 -7.65
C ILE A 191 -21.51 6.02 -8.16
N ALA A 192 -22.39 5.55 -7.28
CA ALA A 192 -23.76 5.20 -7.63
C ALA A 192 -24.51 6.36 -8.26
N LYS A 193 -25.27 6.05 -9.30
CA LYS A 193 -26.07 6.98 -10.08
C LYS A 193 -27.26 6.25 -10.72
N THR A 194 -28.34 6.96 -10.97
CA THR A 194 -29.47 6.42 -11.73
C THR A 194 -29.64 7.17 -13.05
N LYS A 195 -30.10 6.44 -14.06
CA LYS A 195 -30.54 7.00 -15.35
C LYS A 195 -31.94 6.46 -15.65
N GLY A 196 -32.94 7.30 -15.44
CA GLY A 196 -34.33 6.83 -15.39
C GLY A 196 -34.54 5.85 -14.23
N LYS A 197 -34.97 4.63 -14.54
CA LYS A 197 -35.16 3.55 -13.55
C LYS A 197 -33.95 2.61 -13.41
N GLN A 198 -32.91 2.79 -14.23
CA GLN A 198 -31.75 1.91 -14.26
C GLN A 198 -30.69 2.40 -13.24
N ASN A 199 -30.26 1.50 -12.35
CA ASN A 199 -29.11 1.69 -11.50
C ASN A 199 -27.82 1.59 -12.31
N GLY A 200 -26.83 2.39 -11.97
CA GLY A 200 -25.54 2.40 -12.63
C GLY A 200 -24.49 3.15 -11.84
N PHE A 201 -23.36 3.37 -12.47
CA PHE A 201 -22.24 4.07 -11.84
C PHE A 201 -21.65 5.15 -12.74
N GLU A 202 -21.31 6.26 -12.15
CA GLU A 202 -20.27 7.16 -12.67
C GLU A 202 -18.91 6.53 -12.34
N VAL A 203 -18.00 6.49 -13.33
CA VAL A 203 -16.73 5.76 -13.19
C VAL A 203 -15.54 6.70 -13.25
N TYR A 204 -14.65 6.50 -12.30
CA TYR A 204 -13.38 7.22 -12.19
C TYR A 204 -12.20 6.24 -12.25
N VAL A 205 -11.08 6.64 -12.88
CA VAL A 205 -9.89 5.80 -13.02
C VAL A 205 -8.60 6.56 -12.75
N ALA A 206 -7.52 5.82 -12.49
CA ALA A 206 -6.17 6.35 -12.37
C ALA A 206 -5.98 7.36 -11.23
N GLY A 207 -6.76 7.25 -10.14
CA GLY A 207 -6.53 7.94 -8.89
C GLY A 207 -5.51 7.24 -7.99
N GLY A 208 -5.18 7.87 -6.88
CA GLY A 208 -4.35 7.21 -5.87
C GLY A 208 -3.64 8.13 -4.91
N LEU A 209 -3.47 7.63 -3.69
CA LEU A 209 -2.68 8.28 -2.64
C LEU A 209 -1.24 7.74 -2.61
N GLY A 210 -0.33 8.54 -2.08
CA GLY A 210 1.10 8.24 -1.90
C GLY A 210 1.96 9.47 -2.12
N VAL A 211 3.23 9.30 -2.43
CA VAL A 211 4.20 10.40 -2.62
C VAL A 211 3.72 11.43 -3.66
N LYS A 212 3.15 10.96 -4.77
CA LYS A 212 2.48 11.82 -5.78
C LYS A 212 1.01 11.43 -5.82
N SER A 213 0.22 11.96 -4.89
CA SER A 213 -1.24 11.73 -4.82
C SER A 213 -1.93 12.40 -6.01
N ARG A 214 -3.01 11.75 -6.48
CA ARG A 214 -3.79 12.22 -7.63
C ARG A 214 -5.26 11.89 -7.47
N VAL A 215 -6.12 12.84 -7.78
CA VAL A 215 -7.56 12.64 -7.96
C VAL A 215 -7.77 11.86 -9.25
N ALA A 216 -8.64 10.87 -9.21
CA ALA A 216 -8.99 10.03 -10.36
C ALA A 216 -9.62 10.86 -11.49
N LYS A 217 -9.46 10.37 -12.72
CA LYS A 217 -10.06 10.96 -13.92
C LYS A 217 -11.38 10.28 -14.23
N LYS A 218 -12.38 11.05 -14.60
CA LYS A 218 -13.68 10.51 -15.00
C LYS A 218 -13.53 9.75 -16.32
N LEU A 219 -13.96 8.49 -16.34
CA LEU A 219 -13.97 7.64 -17.54
C LEU A 219 -15.36 7.60 -18.17
N PHE A 220 -16.41 7.46 -17.32
CA PHE A 220 -17.80 7.43 -17.76
C PHE A 220 -18.69 8.28 -16.87
N ASP A 221 -19.66 8.96 -17.46
CA ASP A 221 -20.74 9.65 -16.73
C ASP A 221 -21.81 8.68 -16.22
N PHE A 222 -21.95 7.52 -16.89
CA PHE A 222 -22.87 6.46 -16.52
C PHE A 222 -22.50 5.15 -17.22
N ILE A 223 -22.49 4.07 -16.47
CA ILE A 223 -22.55 2.69 -16.95
C ILE A 223 -23.69 1.96 -16.23
N PRO A 224 -24.36 0.96 -16.85
CA PRO A 224 -25.24 0.05 -16.11
C PRO A 224 -24.51 -0.61 -14.96
N ALA A 225 -25.19 -0.87 -13.83
CA ALA A 225 -24.52 -1.42 -12.65
C ALA A 225 -23.95 -2.82 -12.87
N GLU A 226 -24.60 -3.61 -13.71
CA GLU A 226 -24.14 -4.93 -14.17
C GLU A 226 -22.82 -4.90 -14.94
N ASP A 227 -22.46 -3.78 -15.57
CA ASP A 227 -21.21 -3.62 -16.32
C ASP A 227 -20.00 -3.25 -15.43
N ALA A 228 -20.18 -3.09 -14.09
CA ALA A 228 -19.09 -2.75 -13.19
C ALA A 228 -17.93 -3.77 -13.23
N TRP A 229 -18.25 -5.07 -13.40
CA TRP A 229 -17.25 -6.11 -13.61
C TRP A 229 -16.44 -5.88 -14.88
N VAL A 230 -17.10 -5.64 -16.02
CA VAL A 230 -16.44 -5.46 -17.31
C VAL A 230 -15.45 -4.29 -17.23
N VAL A 231 -15.85 -3.19 -16.61
CA VAL A 231 -14.97 -2.03 -16.43
C VAL A 231 -13.77 -2.35 -15.51
N ALA A 232 -14.01 -2.95 -14.37
CA ALA A 232 -12.93 -3.24 -13.41
C ALA A 232 -11.91 -4.21 -14.00
N GLU A 233 -12.37 -5.27 -14.67
CA GLU A 233 -11.52 -6.26 -15.32
C GLU A 233 -10.73 -5.64 -16.50
N SER A 234 -11.37 -4.83 -17.31
CA SER A 234 -10.74 -4.16 -18.46
C SER A 234 -9.61 -3.23 -18.01
N VAL A 235 -9.84 -2.42 -16.96
CA VAL A 235 -8.80 -1.55 -16.42
C VAL A 235 -7.69 -2.38 -15.76
N LYS A 236 -8.03 -3.50 -15.09
CA LYS A 236 -7.04 -4.42 -14.52
C LYS A 236 -6.15 -5.05 -15.60
N LEU A 237 -6.73 -5.55 -16.70
CA LEU A 237 -5.99 -6.11 -17.84
C LEU A 237 -5.12 -5.08 -18.53
N LEU A 238 -5.65 -3.87 -18.76
CA LEU A 238 -4.87 -2.75 -19.28
C LEU A 238 -3.67 -2.48 -18.37
N PHE A 239 -3.88 -2.42 -17.06
CA PHE A 239 -2.83 -2.18 -16.09
C PHE A 239 -1.83 -3.33 -16.01
N PHE A 240 -2.30 -4.58 -16.07
CA PHE A 240 -1.47 -5.78 -16.09
C PHE A 240 -0.50 -5.76 -17.27
N ASN A 241 -1.01 -5.45 -18.48
CA ASN A 241 -0.26 -5.51 -19.73
C ASN A 241 0.62 -4.28 -19.99
N HIS A 242 0.21 -3.08 -19.56
CA HIS A 242 0.88 -1.81 -19.90
C HIS A 242 1.48 -1.07 -18.70
N GLY A 243 1.23 -1.52 -17.49
CA GLY A 243 1.75 -0.88 -16.27
C GLY A 243 3.26 -1.02 -16.13
N ASN A 244 3.92 0.00 -15.59
CA ASN A 244 5.37 0.03 -15.42
C ASN A 244 5.86 -1.02 -14.39
N ARG A 245 6.60 -2.03 -14.86
CA ARG A 245 7.24 -3.06 -14.02
C ARG A 245 8.76 -2.83 -13.87
N LYS A 246 9.33 -1.80 -14.49
CA LYS A 246 10.75 -1.44 -14.41
C LYS A 246 11.05 -0.48 -13.25
N ASN A 247 10.11 0.42 -12.94
CA ASN A 247 10.29 1.42 -11.89
C ASN A 247 9.15 1.38 -10.88
N ARG A 248 9.39 0.82 -9.68
CA ARG A 248 8.40 0.70 -8.61
C ARG A 248 7.79 2.05 -8.15
N HIS A 249 8.53 3.14 -8.29
CA HIS A 249 8.06 4.47 -7.90
C HIS A 249 7.07 5.06 -8.92
N GLN A 250 7.09 4.56 -10.17
CA GLN A 250 6.19 4.95 -11.24
C GLN A 250 5.28 3.80 -11.71
N ALA A 251 5.08 2.78 -10.87
CA ALA A 251 4.37 1.55 -11.22
C ALA A 251 2.84 1.60 -11.00
N ARG A 252 2.29 2.65 -10.36
CA ARG A 252 0.83 2.79 -10.15
C ARG A 252 0.11 3.18 -11.44
N LEU A 253 -1.15 2.78 -11.59
CA LEU A 253 -1.99 3.05 -12.77
C LEU A 253 -2.00 4.53 -13.16
N ARG A 254 -2.01 5.46 -12.21
CA ARG A 254 -1.99 6.90 -12.47
C ARG A 254 -0.77 7.38 -13.26
N PHE A 255 0.37 6.73 -13.08
CA PHE A 255 1.58 7.05 -13.86
C PHE A 255 1.50 6.52 -15.28
N LEU A 256 0.80 5.40 -15.50
CA LEU A 256 0.51 4.94 -16.85
C LEU A 256 -0.36 5.95 -17.59
N TRP A 257 -1.45 6.43 -16.95
CA TRP A 257 -2.29 7.49 -17.52
C TRP A 257 -1.47 8.75 -17.88
N ASP A 258 -0.59 9.20 -16.98
CA ASP A 258 0.25 10.39 -17.21
C ASP A 258 1.19 10.20 -18.39
N LYS A 259 1.68 8.98 -18.58
CA LYS A 259 2.65 8.65 -19.62
C LYS A 259 2.03 8.57 -21.01
N ILE A 260 0.92 7.84 -21.15
CA ILE A 260 0.31 7.59 -22.46
C ILE A 260 -0.75 8.64 -22.84
N GLY A 261 -1.23 9.41 -21.85
CA GLY A 261 -2.28 10.40 -22.04
C GLY A 261 -3.68 9.82 -22.09
N GLU A 262 -4.69 10.71 -22.06
CA GLU A 262 -6.10 10.32 -21.99
C GLU A 262 -6.58 9.58 -23.24
N GLY A 263 -6.19 10.06 -24.44
CA GLY A 263 -6.64 9.48 -25.72
C GLY A 263 -6.19 8.03 -25.87
N GLU A 264 -4.90 7.76 -25.66
CA GLU A 264 -4.35 6.40 -25.78
C GLU A 264 -4.88 5.50 -24.66
N PHE A 265 -5.03 6.01 -23.42
CA PHE A 265 -5.62 5.23 -22.34
C PHE A 265 -7.04 4.78 -22.67
N LYS A 266 -7.90 5.68 -23.20
CA LYS A 266 -9.26 5.35 -23.60
C LYS A 266 -9.29 4.34 -24.75
N SER A 267 -8.42 4.50 -25.76
CA SER A 267 -8.31 3.57 -26.88
C SER A 267 -7.93 2.16 -26.43
N LEU A 268 -6.92 2.03 -25.55
CA LEU A 268 -6.54 0.77 -24.94
C LEU A 268 -7.67 0.19 -24.09
N PHE A 269 -8.32 1.02 -23.28
CA PHE A 269 -9.45 0.61 -22.46
C PHE A 269 -10.58 0.03 -23.31
N GLU A 270 -11.00 0.68 -24.40
CA GLU A 270 -12.06 0.22 -25.30
C GLU A 270 -11.72 -1.14 -25.93
N ARG A 271 -10.43 -1.39 -26.23
CA ARG A 271 -9.99 -2.70 -26.73
C ARG A 271 -10.20 -3.78 -25.68
N TYR A 272 -9.73 -3.58 -24.44
CA TYR A 272 -9.92 -4.54 -23.35
C TYR A 272 -11.39 -4.66 -22.93
N TYR A 273 -12.15 -3.57 -22.98
CA TYR A 273 -13.58 -3.59 -22.68
C TYR A 273 -14.34 -4.52 -23.62
N ARG A 274 -14.07 -4.46 -24.94
CA ARG A 274 -14.64 -5.39 -25.91
C ARG A 274 -14.18 -6.82 -25.65
N GLU A 275 -12.90 -7.03 -25.44
CA GLU A 275 -12.34 -8.36 -25.14
C GLU A 275 -13.00 -9.02 -23.92
N VAL A 276 -13.15 -8.27 -22.82
CA VAL A 276 -13.79 -8.76 -21.60
C VAL A 276 -15.28 -9.01 -21.82
N LYS A 277 -15.97 -8.12 -22.51
CA LYS A 277 -17.39 -8.23 -22.75
C LYS A 277 -17.73 -9.44 -23.63
N ASP A 278 -16.90 -9.72 -24.63
CA ASP A 278 -17.12 -10.82 -25.57
C ASP A 278 -16.70 -12.19 -25.02
N ASN A 279 -15.61 -12.24 -24.23
CA ASN A 279 -14.98 -13.51 -23.85
C ASN A 279 -15.07 -13.86 -22.35
N LYS A 280 -15.31 -12.87 -21.48
CA LYS A 280 -15.27 -13.04 -20.02
C LYS A 280 -16.50 -12.42 -19.31
N TYR A 281 -17.57 -12.17 -20.05
CA TYR A 281 -18.73 -11.53 -19.42
C TYR A 281 -19.31 -12.40 -18.30
N HIS A 282 -19.43 -11.85 -17.11
CA HIS A 282 -20.12 -12.43 -15.98
C HIS A 282 -21.26 -11.51 -15.56
N LEU A 283 -22.45 -12.05 -15.48
CA LEU A 283 -23.56 -11.34 -14.84
C LEU A 283 -23.25 -11.23 -13.34
N LEU A 284 -23.22 -10.02 -12.81
CA LEU A 284 -23.04 -9.82 -11.37
C LEU A 284 -24.27 -10.36 -10.63
N ASN A 285 -24.07 -11.34 -9.77
CA ASN A 285 -25.11 -11.84 -8.88
C ASN A 285 -25.12 -10.98 -7.61
N VAL A 286 -25.87 -9.90 -7.67
CA VAL A 286 -26.00 -8.93 -6.55
C VAL A 286 -27.24 -9.29 -5.71
N ASP A 287 -27.16 -10.41 -4.99
CA ASP A 287 -28.19 -10.80 -4.05
C ASP A 287 -28.33 -9.73 -2.96
N LYS A 288 -29.57 -9.42 -2.60
CA LYS A 288 -29.83 -8.54 -1.46
C LYS A 288 -29.31 -9.23 -0.20
N ILE A 289 -28.43 -8.55 0.51
CA ILE A 289 -28.00 -8.98 1.84
C ILE A 289 -29.19 -8.74 2.78
N GLU A 290 -29.77 -9.81 3.34
CA GLU A 290 -30.85 -9.70 4.33
C GLU A 290 -30.38 -8.88 5.53
N ASN A 291 -31.13 -7.85 5.86
CA ASN A 291 -30.66 -6.84 6.79
C ASN A 291 -31.01 -7.09 8.27
N TYR A 292 -32.06 -7.84 8.56
CA TYR A 292 -32.52 -7.99 9.96
C TYR A 292 -33.12 -9.36 10.22
N CYS A 293 -32.76 -9.94 11.36
CA CYS A 293 -33.45 -11.10 11.93
C CYS A 293 -33.86 -10.75 13.37
N GLU A 294 -35.14 -10.74 13.67
CA GLU A 294 -35.61 -10.51 15.03
C GLU A 294 -35.34 -11.76 15.89
N ASN A 295 -34.70 -11.56 17.01
CA ASN A 295 -34.49 -12.61 18.02
C ASN A 295 -35.23 -12.22 19.29
N GLU A 296 -36.37 -12.86 19.54
CA GLU A 296 -37.23 -12.59 20.68
C GLU A 296 -36.59 -13.01 22.04
N ASN A 297 -35.53 -13.77 22.02
CA ASN A 297 -34.86 -14.29 23.22
C ASN A 297 -33.81 -13.34 23.84
N ILE A 298 -33.63 -12.12 23.28
CA ILE A 298 -32.67 -11.16 23.83
C ILE A 298 -33.37 -10.37 24.96
N GLU A 299 -32.81 -10.47 26.18
CA GLU A 299 -33.26 -9.67 27.31
C GLU A 299 -33.03 -8.18 27.08
N VAL A 300 -34.02 -7.37 27.27
CA VAL A 300 -33.98 -5.91 27.16
C VAL A 300 -33.61 -5.32 28.52
N VAL A 301 -32.52 -4.57 28.55
CA VAL A 301 -32.07 -3.85 29.75
C VAL A 301 -32.73 -2.48 29.80
N GLU A 302 -33.15 -2.04 31.01
CA GLU A 302 -33.74 -0.72 31.21
C GLU A 302 -32.67 0.32 31.56
N ILE A 303 -32.89 1.56 31.16
CA ILE A 303 -32.06 2.71 31.55
C ILE A 303 -32.63 3.31 32.83
N SER A 304 -31.79 3.37 33.87
CA SER A 304 -32.16 4.04 35.13
C SER A 304 -32.30 5.56 34.95
N ASP A 305 -33.05 6.20 35.83
CA ASP A 305 -33.23 7.67 35.79
C ASP A 305 -31.92 8.43 35.95
N VAL A 306 -30.95 7.84 36.68
CA VAL A 306 -29.62 8.42 36.88
C VAL A 306 -28.80 8.39 35.57
N GLU A 307 -28.97 7.35 34.74
CA GLU A 307 -28.26 7.18 33.49
C GLU A 307 -28.92 7.83 32.29
N ARG A 308 -30.15 8.29 32.43
CA ARG A 308 -30.97 8.81 31.31
C ARG A 308 -30.28 9.92 30.52
N ARG A 309 -29.61 10.84 31.19
CA ARG A 309 -28.89 11.94 30.53
C ARG A 309 -27.70 11.42 29.72
N ASP A 310 -26.89 10.59 30.33
CA ASP A 310 -25.68 10.02 29.68
C ASP A 310 -26.07 9.13 28.49
N PHE A 311 -27.18 8.40 28.61
CA PHE A 311 -27.77 7.62 27.52
C PHE A 311 -28.19 8.48 26.33
N GLU A 312 -28.92 9.62 26.59
CA GLU A 312 -29.31 10.50 25.49
C GLU A 312 -28.14 11.23 24.86
N ASP A 313 -27.12 11.62 25.64
CA ASP A 313 -25.86 12.20 25.10
C ASP A 313 -25.09 11.18 24.25
N TRP A 314 -24.98 9.93 24.71
CA TRP A 314 -24.39 8.82 23.93
C TRP A 314 -25.18 8.57 22.65
N LYS A 315 -26.49 8.50 22.73
CA LYS A 315 -27.38 8.27 21.59
C LYS A 315 -27.26 9.39 20.55
N LYS A 316 -27.28 10.66 20.97
CA LYS A 316 -27.09 11.82 20.09
C LYS A 316 -25.78 11.75 19.32
N ARG A 317 -24.73 11.17 19.92
CA ARG A 317 -23.38 11.16 19.35
C ARG A 317 -23.11 9.96 18.45
N PHE A 318 -23.52 8.77 18.88
CA PHE A 318 -23.06 7.52 18.25
C PHE A 318 -24.16 6.74 17.53
N VAL A 319 -25.43 7.12 17.72
CA VAL A 319 -26.57 6.38 17.16
C VAL A 319 -27.21 7.17 16.02
N SER A 320 -27.35 6.52 14.89
CA SER A 320 -28.00 7.07 13.70
C SER A 320 -29.22 6.21 13.32
N PRO A 321 -30.37 6.81 12.96
CA PRO A 321 -31.48 6.04 12.40
C PRO A 321 -31.08 5.45 11.05
N GLN A 322 -31.65 4.30 10.75
CA GLN A 322 -31.57 3.71 9.42
C GLN A 322 -32.83 4.06 8.62
N ARG A 323 -32.77 3.89 7.28
CA ARG A 323 -33.97 4.01 6.44
C ARG A 323 -35.04 2.94 6.73
N GLN A 324 -34.62 1.82 7.32
CA GLN A 324 -35.55 0.80 7.81
C GLN A 324 -36.14 1.25 9.14
N GLU A 325 -37.48 1.20 9.22
CA GLU A 325 -38.23 1.65 10.39
C GLU A 325 -37.75 0.91 11.65
N ASP A 326 -37.65 1.66 12.76
CA ASP A 326 -37.21 1.20 14.08
C ASP A 326 -35.82 0.55 14.15
N LEU A 327 -35.01 0.59 13.07
CA LEU A 327 -33.63 0.13 13.08
C LEU A 327 -32.65 1.29 13.18
N PHE A 328 -31.53 1.02 13.86
CA PHE A 328 -30.48 2.00 14.16
C PHE A 328 -29.10 1.42 13.86
N ALA A 329 -28.17 2.32 13.54
CA ALA A 329 -26.76 2.03 13.46
C ALA A 329 -26.03 2.72 14.62
N ILE A 330 -24.97 2.08 15.14
CA ILE A 330 -24.17 2.59 16.25
C ILE A 330 -22.72 2.59 15.82
N GLU A 331 -22.05 3.75 15.85
CA GLU A 331 -20.62 3.82 15.65
C GLU A 331 -19.89 3.59 16.98
N ILE A 332 -19.01 2.57 17.01
CA ILE A 332 -18.11 2.31 18.12
C ILE A 332 -16.73 2.88 17.76
N PRO A 333 -16.29 3.94 18.43
CA PRO A 333 -14.97 4.49 18.24
C PRO A 333 -13.92 3.53 18.74
N LEU A 334 -12.76 3.50 18.08
CA LEU A 334 -11.60 2.73 18.54
C LEU A 334 -10.42 3.66 18.78
N PHE A 335 -9.69 3.43 19.87
CA PHE A 335 -8.51 4.22 20.16
C PHE A 335 -7.41 3.94 19.13
N LEU A 336 -7.19 4.89 18.21
CA LEU A 336 -6.22 4.79 17.11
C LEU A 336 -6.44 3.54 16.22
N GLY A 337 -7.70 3.12 16.06
CA GLY A 337 -8.08 1.95 15.28
C GLY A 337 -7.69 0.60 15.90
N ASN A 338 -7.30 0.54 17.17
CA ASN A 338 -6.88 -0.69 17.84
C ASN A 338 -7.97 -1.22 18.78
N ILE A 339 -8.02 -2.54 18.90
CA ILE A 339 -8.82 -3.27 19.86
C ILE A 339 -8.00 -4.46 20.40
N ASP A 340 -8.07 -4.74 21.69
CA ASP A 340 -7.47 -5.93 22.27
C ASP A 340 -8.36 -7.16 22.08
N TYR A 341 -7.76 -8.34 22.20
CA TYR A 341 -8.46 -9.61 21.96
C TYR A 341 -9.59 -9.86 22.97
N GLU A 342 -9.46 -9.39 24.22
CA GLU A 342 -10.50 -9.58 25.25
C GLU A 342 -11.75 -8.77 24.93
N THR A 343 -11.57 -7.49 24.62
CA THR A 343 -12.67 -6.59 24.19
C THR A 343 -13.32 -7.10 22.90
N LEU A 344 -12.51 -7.58 21.93
CA LEU A 344 -13.04 -8.12 20.66
C LEU A 344 -13.82 -9.43 20.89
N SER A 345 -13.33 -10.31 21.75
CA SER A 345 -14.01 -11.55 22.12
C SER A 345 -15.36 -11.27 22.81
N TYR A 346 -15.34 -10.35 23.78
CA TYR A 346 -16.56 -9.92 24.47
C TYR A 346 -17.59 -9.32 23.52
N LEU A 347 -17.14 -8.43 22.62
CA LEU A 347 -18.00 -7.83 21.58
C LEU A 347 -18.60 -8.92 20.67
N ALA A 348 -17.78 -9.92 20.25
CA ALA A 348 -18.25 -11.01 19.42
C ALA A 348 -19.36 -11.81 20.11
N ASP A 349 -19.12 -12.23 21.37
CA ASP A 349 -20.09 -13.00 22.15
C ASP A 349 -21.38 -12.21 22.39
N PHE A 350 -21.28 -10.91 22.70
CA PHE A 350 -22.43 -9.98 22.87
C PHE A 350 -23.26 -9.87 21.58
N LEU A 351 -22.60 -9.82 20.40
CA LEU A 351 -23.28 -9.60 19.12
C LEU A 351 -23.87 -10.88 18.50
N MET A 352 -23.46 -12.08 18.91
CA MET A 352 -23.97 -13.34 18.36
C MET A 352 -25.49 -13.43 18.29
N PRO A 353 -26.26 -13.04 19.34
CA PRO A 353 -27.72 -13.13 19.31
C PRO A 353 -28.39 -12.15 18.33
N TYR A 354 -27.71 -11.07 17.92
CA TYR A 354 -28.26 -10.03 17.06
C TYR A 354 -28.11 -10.32 15.55
N GLY A 355 -27.51 -11.45 15.19
CA GLY A 355 -27.39 -11.91 13.80
C GLY A 355 -26.04 -11.64 13.14
N GLU A 356 -25.87 -12.18 11.93
CA GLU A 356 -24.60 -12.17 11.23
C GLU A 356 -24.29 -10.83 10.54
N ASN A 357 -25.31 -10.12 10.05
CA ASN A 357 -25.17 -8.89 9.27
C ASN A 357 -25.17 -7.61 10.15
N ILE A 358 -24.50 -7.67 11.29
CA ILE A 358 -24.53 -6.58 12.28
C ILE A 358 -23.29 -5.71 12.31
N ILE A 359 -22.17 -6.14 11.68
CA ILE A 359 -20.86 -5.48 11.86
C ILE A 359 -20.30 -5.02 10.52
N ARG A 360 -19.75 -3.78 10.51
CA ARG A 360 -18.90 -3.25 9.43
C ARG A 360 -17.68 -2.57 10.02
N PHE A 361 -16.51 -2.81 9.43
CA PHE A 361 -15.35 -1.96 9.66
C PHE A 361 -15.47 -0.70 8.80
N THR A 362 -15.10 0.46 9.36
CA THR A 362 -15.19 1.73 8.66
C THR A 362 -13.83 2.18 8.08
N THR A 363 -13.86 3.06 7.09
CA THR A 363 -12.65 3.71 6.56
C THR A 363 -12.02 4.68 7.56
N ARG A 364 -12.74 5.01 8.65
CA ARG A 364 -12.26 5.82 9.79
C ARG A 364 -11.61 4.98 10.89
N GLN A 365 -11.36 3.69 10.64
CA GLN A 365 -10.73 2.75 11.59
C GLN A 365 -11.61 2.44 12.82
N ASN A 366 -12.92 2.58 12.69
CA ASN A 366 -13.92 2.30 13.73
C ASN A 366 -14.76 1.08 13.35
N ILE A 367 -15.69 0.69 14.23
CA ILE A 367 -16.70 -0.34 13.99
C ILE A 367 -18.06 0.35 13.86
N LEU A 368 -18.81 0.03 12.82
CA LEU A 368 -20.22 0.36 12.70
C LEU A 368 -21.04 -0.90 12.98
N LEU A 369 -21.86 -0.85 14.02
CA LEU A 369 -22.91 -1.83 14.26
C LEU A 369 -24.20 -1.35 13.60
N ARG A 370 -24.95 -2.26 12.99
CA ARG A 370 -26.14 -1.95 12.19
C ARG A 370 -27.27 -2.94 12.46
N ASN A 371 -28.46 -2.61 11.96
CA ASN A 371 -29.64 -3.47 12.11
C ASN A 371 -30.05 -3.69 13.58
N ILE A 372 -29.91 -2.65 14.40
CA ILE A 372 -30.20 -2.69 15.84
C ILE A 372 -31.59 -2.12 16.06
N HIS A 373 -32.53 -2.95 16.52
CA HIS A 373 -33.85 -2.49 16.83
C HIS A 373 -33.87 -1.53 18.04
N ARG A 374 -34.70 -0.48 18.01
CA ARG A 374 -34.82 0.58 19.03
C ARG A 374 -34.83 0.05 20.46
N LYS A 375 -35.59 -1.04 20.73
CA LYS A 375 -35.72 -1.65 22.07
C LYS A 375 -34.39 -2.10 22.68
N TYR A 376 -33.38 -2.40 21.83
CA TYR A 376 -32.05 -2.88 22.28
C TYR A 376 -31.01 -1.78 22.45
N LEU A 377 -31.31 -0.51 22.14
CA LEU A 377 -30.33 0.57 22.32
C LEU A 377 -29.78 0.66 23.76
N PRO A 378 -30.57 0.41 24.82
CA PRO A 378 -30.04 0.34 26.18
C PRO A 378 -28.94 -0.71 26.37
N ASN A 379 -29.10 -1.90 25.78
CA ASN A 379 -28.12 -2.98 25.87
C ASN A 379 -26.77 -2.53 25.27
N PHE A 380 -26.81 -1.84 24.12
CA PHE A 380 -25.62 -1.31 23.45
C PHE A 380 -24.99 -0.12 24.18
N TYR A 381 -25.79 0.69 24.89
CA TYR A 381 -25.27 1.73 25.74
C TYR A 381 -24.46 1.15 26.91
N HIS A 382 -24.95 0.10 27.57
CA HIS A 382 -24.22 -0.56 28.64
C HIS A 382 -22.93 -1.24 28.11
N LEU A 383 -22.99 -1.91 26.97
CA LEU A 383 -21.80 -2.41 26.26
C LEU A 383 -20.77 -1.30 26.03
N TYR A 384 -21.24 -0.16 25.48
CA TYR A 384 -20.36 0.98 25.22
C TYR A 384 -19.71 1.51 26.50
N LYS A 385 -20.52 1.75 27.54
CA LYS A 385 -20.06 2.26 28.83
C LYS A 385 -19.01 1.35 29.48
N GLU A 386 -19.23 0.05 29.42
CA GLU A 386 -18.34 -0.94 30.02
C GLU A 386 -17.01 -1.08 29.28
N ARG A 387 -17.04 -1.12 27.95
CA ARG A 387 -15.89 -1.50 27.13
C ARG A 387 -15.23 -0.36 26.37
N PHE A 388 -15.96 0.70 26.07
CA PHE A 388 -15.52 1.79 25.20
C PHE A 388 -15.63 3.19 25.83
N GLY A 389 -16.24 3.31 27.00
CA GLY A 389 -16.47 4.61 27.69
C GLY A 389 -15.20 5.37 28.08
N GLY A 390 -14.05 4.69 28.15
CA GLY A 390 -12.75 5.33 28.42
C GLY A 390 -12.01 5.85 27.18
N ILE A 391 -12.58 5.73 25.99
CA ILE A 391 -11.94 6.20 24.75
C ILE A 391 -12.02 7.73 24.68
N PRO A 392 -10.90 8.45 24.41
CA PRO A 392 -10.89 9.91 24.29
C PRO A 392 -11.92 10.45 23.28
N TYR A 393 -12.53 11.57 23.60
CA TYR A 393 -13.67 12.14 22.86
C TYR A 393 -13.45 12.27 21.35
N PHE A 394 -12.28 12.68 20.90
CA PHE A 394 -12.00 12.92 19.47
C PHE A 394 -11.43 11.71 18.71
N SER A 395 -11.43 10.50 19.32
CA SER A 395 -10.82 9.30 18.71
C SER A 395 -11.47 8.90 17.39
N ASP A 396 -12.80 9.05 17.25
CA ASP A 396 -13.58 8.75 16.06
C ASP A 396 -13.31 9.70 14.88
N HIS A 397 -12.68 10.85 15.13
CA HIS A 397 -12.29 11.84 14.13
C HIS A 397 -10.79 11.90 13.86
N LEU A 398 -9.98 11.06 14.53
CA LEU A 398 -8.54 11.01 14.36
C LEU A 398 -8.10 9.69 13.71
N ILE A 399 -7.67 9.76 12.46
CA ILE A 399 -7.22 8.62 11.66
C ILE A 399 -5.69 8.61 11.59
N VAL A 400 -5.07 7.50 11.95
CA VAL A 400 -3.61 7.41 12.01
C VAL A 400 -3.07 6.11 11.44
N CYS A 401 -1.96 6.17 10.71
CA CYS A 401 -1.25 4.96 10.28
C CYS A 401 -0.35 4.39 11.39
N ALA A 402 0.13 3.16 11.19
CA ALA A 402 1.05 2.50 12.12
C ALA A 402 2.34 3.30 12.40
N GLY A 403 2.78 4.15 11.45
CA GLY A 403 4.01 4.92 11.59
C GLY A 403 5.25 4.08 11.85
N ALA A 404 6.30 4.71 12.39
CA ALA A 404 7.55 4.05 12.73
C ALA A 404 7.47 3.10 13.94
N ASP A 405 6.31 2.97 14.57
CA ASP A 405 6.07 2.01 15.67
C ASP A 405 6.24 0.56 15.19
N THR A 406 5.59 0.20 14.10
CA THR A 406 5.63 -1.17 13.55
C THR A 406 6.04 -1.23 12.08
N CYS A 407 5.88 -0.14 11.32
CA CYS A 407 6.13 -0.12 9.87
C CYS A 407 7.62 0.18 9.57
N LYS A 408 8.28 -0.71 8.82
CA LYS A 408 9.67 -0.51 8.37
C LYS A 408 9.88 0.75 7.51
N LEU A 409 8.82 1.23 6.81
CA LEU A 409 8.83 2.47 6.00
C LEU A 409 8.50 3.73 6.79
N GLY A 410 7.99 3.60 8.01
CA GLY A 410 7.61 4.74 8.84
C GLY A 410 8.81 5.63 9.17
N LEU A 411 8.63 6.95 9.04
CA LEU A 411 9.63 7.95 9.39
C LEU A 411 9.45 8.41 10.83
N CYS A 412 8.21 8.75 11.18
CA CYS A 412 7.84 9.30 12.48
C CYS A 412 6.86 8.39 13.21
N LEU A 413 6.84 8.50 14.55
CA LEU A 413 5.97 7.76 15.48
C LEU A 413 4.57 8.38 15.52
N SER A 414 3.83 8.26 14.41
CA SER A 414 2.53 8.92 14.22
C SER A 414 1.48 8.54 15.26
N ARG A 415 1.46 7.29 15.77
CA ARG A 415 0.52 6.85 16.82
C ARG A 415 0.79 7.53 18.16
N ASN A 416 2.07 7.70 18.51
CA ASN A 416 2.41 8.40 19.75
C ASN A 416 2.06 9.88 19.67
N LEU A 417 2.33 10.52 18.52
CA LEU A 417 1.87 11.89 18.25
C LEU A 417 0.33 11.99 18.38
N ALA A 418 -0.41 11.07 17.76
CA ALA A 418 -1.87 11.06 17.80
C ALA A 418 -2.43 10.95 19.25
N ARG A 419 -1.79 10.12 20.10
CA ARG A 419 -2.13 10.00 21.51
C ARG A 419 -1.99 11.34 22.22
N VAL A 420 -0.83 12.01 22.07
CA VAL A 420 -0.58 13.29 22.72
C VAL A 420 -1.51 14.38 22.20
N ILE A 421 -1.88 14.36 20.91
CA ILE A 421 -2.90 15.28 20.37
C ILE A 421 -4.22 15.06 21.12
N LEU A 422 -4.74 13.82 21.19
CA LEU A 422 -5.99 13.50 21.85
C LEU A 422 -6.00 13.95 23.32
N GLU A 423 -4.95 13.68 24.06
CA GLU A 423 -4.78 14.14 25.45
C GLU A 423 -4.81 15.67 25.55
N ARG A 424 -4.20 16.38 24.60
CA ARG A 424 -4.10 17.83 24.61
C ARG A 424 -5.43 18.54 24.28
N ILE A 425 -6.25 17.93 23.40
CA ILE A 425 -7.53 18.53 22.95
C ILE A 425 -8.75 18.04 23.71
N ASP A 426 -8.63 17.05 24.59
CA ASP A 426 -9.77 16.42 25.27
C ASP A 426 -10.68 17.43 25.98
N ALA A 427 -10.10 18.45 26.63
CA ALA A 427 -10.87 19.51 27.30
C ALA A 427 -11.75 20.34 26.34
N LEU A 428 -11.48 20.33 25.02
CA LEU A 428 -12.29 21.04 24.02
C LEU A 428 -13.62 20.32 23.72
N SER A 429 -13.79 19.07 24.17
CA SER A 429 -15.01 18.28 24.00
C SER A 429 -16.27 19.01 24.51
N LYS A 430 -16.12 19.82 25.55
CA LYS A 430 -17.21 20.63 26.14
C LYS A 430 -17.74 21.75 25.22
N ASN A 431 -16.98 22.10 24.17
CA ASN A 431 -17.28 23.22 23.28
C ASN A 431 -17.79 22.77 21.90
N THR A 432 -18.06 21.47 21.74
CA THR A 432 -18.38 20.86 20.41
C THR A 432 -19.87 20.75 20.14
N ASP A 433 -20.74 21.11 21.09
CA ASP A 433 -22.19 20.88 20.98
C ASP A 433 -22.78 21.57 19.73
N GLY A 434 -23.40 20.78 18.87
CA GLY A 434 -23.99 21.22 17.61
C GLY A 434 -22.99 21.64 16.51
N LYS A 435 -21.69 21.51 16.73
CA LYS A 435 -20.66 21.86 15.75
C LYS A 435 -20.14 20.65 15.00
N TYR A 436 -19.74 20.85 13.75
CA TYR A 436 -19.00 19.87 12.97
C TYR A 436 -17.63 19.60 13.63
N ILE A 437 -17.27 18.33 13.82
CA ILE A 437 -15.97 17.93 14.38
C ILE A 437 -15.03 17.62 13.21
N PRO A 438 -13.94 18.41 13.02
CA PRO A 438 -13.03 18.20 11.92
C PRO A 438 -12.25 16.88 12.03
N THR A 439 -12.03 16.25 10.90
CA THR A 439 -11.20 15.04 10.81
C THR A 439 -9.72 15.38 10.81
N ILE A 440 -8.94 14.73 11.66
CA ILE A 440 -7.48 14.84 11.72
C ILE A 440 -6.89 13.54 11.15
N LYS A 441 -6.06 13.64 10.10
CA LYS A 441 -5.46 12.46 9.46
C LYS A 441 -3.94 12.51 9.46
N ILE A 442 -3.30 11.51 10.07
CA ILE A 442 -1.86 11.49 10.32
C ILE A 442 -1.21 10.30 9.64
N SER A 443 -0.15 10.55 8.87
CA SER A 443 0.74 9.52 8.33
C SER A 443 2.17 9.73 8.81
N GLY A 444 2.84 8.69 9.25
CA GLY A 444 4.24 8.76 9.70
C GLY A 444 5.26 8.96 8.56
N CYS A 445 4.83 9.01 7.29
CA CYS A 445 5.66 9.23 6.11
C CYS A 445 4.80 9.63 4.89
N PRO A 446 5.41 10.02 3.73
CA PRO A 446 4.67 10.44 2.53
C PRO A 446 3.80 9.36 1.86
N ASN A 447 3.86 8.08 2.28
CA ASN A 447 3.08 6.98 1.65
C ASN A 447 1.56 7.07 1.85
N CYS A 448 1.09 8.00 2.67
CA CYS A 448 -0.32 8.34 2.83
C CYS A 448 -1.23 7.19 3.31
N CYS A 449 -0.74 6.33 4.21
CA CYS A 449 -1.54 5.23 4.75
C CYS A 449 -2.67 5.72 5.67
N GLY A 450 -2.46 6.84 6.39
CA GLY A 450 -3.47 7.54 7.19
C GLY A 450 -4.34 8.51 6.36
N GLN A 451 -4.20 8.52 5.03
CA GLN A 451 -5.02 9.33 4.11
C GLN A 451 -4.96 10.85 4.35
N HIS A 452 -3.81 11.38 4.78
CA HIS A 452 -3.63 12.78 5.19
C HIS A 452 -4.08 13.86 4.17
N TRP A 453 -4.12 13.53 2.87
CA TRP A 453 -4.62 14.45 1.83
C TRP A 453 -6.15 14.63 1.84
N THR A 454 -6.87 13.78 2.58
CA THR A 454 -8.33 13.76 2.62
C THR A 454 -8.89 14.04 4.01
N GLY A 455 -8.13 14.69 4.88
CA GLY A 455 -8.58 15.19 6.18
C GLY A 455 -8.87 16.68 6.13
N ASP A 456 -9.71 17.17 7.02
CA ASP A 456 -9.87 18.61 7.24
C ASP A 456 -8.55 19.22 7.70
N ILE A 457 -7.80 18.47 8.52
CA ILE A 457 -6.42 18.73 8.88
C ILE A 457 -5.60 17.46 8.63
N GLY A 458 -4.52 17.57 7.86
CA GLY A 458 -3.66 16.44 7.51
C GLY A 458 -2.22 16.64 7.95
N PHE A 459 -1.56 15.54 8.35
CA PHE A 459 -0.13 15.54 8.68
C PHE A 459 0.59 14.38 8.04
N TYR A 460 1.78 14.60 7.46
CA TYR A 460 2.68 13.51 7.10
C TYR A 460 4.12 13.78 7.48
N GLY A 461 4.74 12.77 8.12
CA GLY A 461 6.06 12.85 8.71
C GLY A 461 7.17 12.87 7.68
N PHE A 462 8.21 13.62 8.00
CA PHE A 462 9.48 13.65 7.30
C PHE A 462 10.63 13.94 8.29
N ALA A 463 11.87 13.78 7.84
CA ALA A 463 13.05 14.17 8.59
C ALA A 463 13.46 15.58 8.16
N ALA A 464 13.32 16.54 9.04
CA ALA A 464 13.85 17.87 8.84
C ALA A 464 15.29 17.98 9.40
N ARG A 465 16.02 19.04 9.02
CA ARG A 465 17.43 19.21 9.41
C ARG A 465 17.66 20.59 10.02
N MET A 466 18.42 20.61 11.11
CA MET A 466 18.96 21.83 11.72
C MET A 466 20.47 21.65 11.93
N GLY A 467 21.26 22.36 11.15
CA GLY A 467 22.71 22.14 11.08
C GLY A 467 23.00 20.69 10.61
N GLU A 468 23.81 19.98 11.37
CA GLU A 468 24.18 18.58 11.06
C GLU A 468 23.19 17.54 11.59
N ARG A 469 22.20 17.94 12.40
CA ARG A 469 21.26 17.02 13.05
C ARG A 469 19.92 16.97 12.36
N VAL A 470 19.32 15.79 12.37
CA VAL A 470 17.94 15.57 11.88
C VAL A 470 16.97 15.55 13.07
N TYR A 471 15.74 16.00 12.82
CA TYR A 471 14.66 15.98 13.81
C TYR A 471 13.34 15.57 13.14
N PRO A 472 12.38 14.98 13.91
CA PRO A 472 11.08 14.61 13.38
C PRO A 472 10.21 15.84 13.13
N ALA A 473 9.68 15.94 11.91
CA ALA A 473 8.79 17.02 11.50
C ALA A 473 7.66 16.50 10.64
N TYR A 474 6.62 17.32 10.46
CA TYR A 474 5.46 17.00 9.64
C TYR A 474 5.12 18.15 8.71
N TYR A 475 4.69 17.81 7.50
CA TYR A 475 3.96 18.76 6.66
C TYR A 475 2.53 18.89 7.17
N VAL A 476 2.03 20.12 7.18
CA VAL A 476 0.65 20.47 7.56
C VAL A 476 -0.17 20.68 6.31
N LEU A 477 -1.31 20.04 6.25
CA LEU A 477 -2.28 20.10 5.18
C LEU A 477 -3.63 20.55 5.75
N ALA A 478 -4.40 21.30 4.98
CA ALA A 478 -5.78 21.69 5.37
C ALA A 478 -6.68 21.91 4.15
N ASN A 479 -7.99 22.01 4.37
CA ASN A 479 -8.99 22.37 3.36
C ASN A 479 -9.20 21.30 2.27
N HIS A 480 -9.34 20.03 2.67
CA HIS A 480 -9.87 19.01 1.78
C HIS A 480 -11.34 19.30 1.45
N LYS A 481 -11.71 19.17 0.19
CA LYS A 481 -13.11 19.28 -0.23
C LYS A 481 -13.61 17.96 -0.79
N ASN A 482 -14.71 17.50 -0.27
CA ASN A 482 -15.41 16.30 -0.74
C ASN A 482 -16.91 16.55 -0.71
N THR A 483 -17.38 17.21 -1.75
CA THR A 483 -18.81 17.53 -1.94
C THR A 483 -19.29 16.93 -3.25
N ARG A 484 -20.60 17.02 -3.50
CA ARG A 484 -21.20 16.61 -4.77
C ARG A 484 -20.50 17.23 -5.97
N ASP A 485 -20.20 18.51 -5.89
CA ASP A 485 -19.74 19.32 -7.04
C ASP A 485 -18.21 19.48 -7.07
N GLU A 486 -17.54 19.32 -5.95
CA GLU A 486 -16.09 19.55 -5.85
C GLU A 486 -15.39 18.48 -5.03
N PHE A 487 -14.32 17.92 -5.60
CA PHE A 487 -13.36 17.06 -4.89
C PHE A 487 -11.96 17.58 -5.11
N SER A 488 -11.29 17.98 -4.04
CA SER A 488 -9.89 18.38 -4.06
C SER A 488 -9.15 17.87 -2.84
N PHE A 489 -7.86 17.56 -3.03
CA PHE A 489 -7.00 17.29 -1.87
C PHE A 489 -6.79 18.54 -1.03
N ALA A 490 -6.52 18.33 0.25
CA ALA A 490 -6.06 19.36 1.16
C ALA A 490 -4.80 20.08 0.58
N GLU A 491 -4.69 21.38 0.79
CA GLU A 491 -3.51 22.14 0.38
C GLU A 491 -2.39 22.05 1.43
N LYS A 492 -1.15 22.11 0.97
CA LYS A 492 0.02 22.15 1.86
C LYS A 492 0.20 23.56 2.40
N ILE A 493 0.09 23.72 3.73
CA ILE A 493 0.16 25.02 4.42
C ILE A 493 1.59 25.34 4.85
N GLY A 494 2.35 24.35 5.30
CA GLY A 494 3.73 24.53 5.76
C GLY A 494 4.28 23.29 6.45
N GLU A 495 5.29 23.49 7.28
CA GLU A 495 6.03 22.47 8.02
C GLU A 495 6.02 22.78 9.50
N ILE A 496 6.01 21.75 10.35
CA ILE A 496 6.00 21.90 11.79
C ILE A 496 6.84 20.81 12.47
N PRO A 497 7.63 21.14 13.51
CA PRO A 497 8.29 20.13 14.33
C PRO A 497 7.28 19.24 15.03
N ALA A 498 7.55 17.92 15.15
CA ALA A 498 6.63 16.97 15.76
C ALA A 498 6.17 17.40 17.17
N LYS A 499 7.06 17.99 17.96
CA LYS A 499 6.79 18.45 19.34
C LYS A 499 5.79 19.60 19.43
N SER A 500 5.68 20.43 18.39
CA SER A 500 4.80 21.60 18.38
C SER A 500 3.35 21.28 17.92
N ILE A 501 3.12 20.10 17.31
CA ILE A 501 1.83 19.76 16.72
C ILE A 501 0.67 19.72 17.74
N PRO A 502 0.81 19.13 18.95
CA PRO A 502 -0.31 19.07 19.89
C PRO A 502 -0.82 20.45 20.30
N GLU A 503 0.07 21.42 20.51
CA GLU A 503 -0.33 22.78 20.83
C GLU A 503 -0.92 23.52 19.62
N PHE A 504 -0.34 23.32 18.42
CA PHE A 504 -0.88 23.82 17.16
C PHE A 504 -2.35 23.41 16.98
N ILE A 505 -2.66 22.10 17.12
CA ILE A 505 -4.03 21.57 16.98
C ILE A 505 -4.95 22.14 18.04
N LYS A 506 -4.50 22.23 19.29
CA LYS A 506 -5.28 22.80 20.39
C LYS A 506 -5.71 24.25 20.10
N VAL A 507 -4.78 25.07 19.61
CA VAL A 507 -5.06 26.47 19.26
C VAL A 507 -6.04 26.55 18.08
N ILE A 508 -5.84 25.76 17.03
CA ILE A 508 -6.71 25.75 15.85
C ILE A 508 -8.13 25.33 16.21
N LEU A 509 -8.29 24.18 16.88
CA LEU A 509 -9.60 23.68 17.27
C LEU A 509 -10.26 24.56 18.33
N GLY A 510 -9.49 25.10 19.29
CA GLY A 510 -9.99 26.02 20.28
C GLY A 510 -10.55 27.30 19.65
N THR A 511 -9.87 27.85 18.64
CA THR A 511 -10.35 29.02 17.89
C THR A 511 -11.59 28.67 17.06
N TYR A 512 -11.62 27.51 16.40
CA TYR A 512 -12.77 27.06 15.63
C TYR A 512 -14.00 26.84 16.51
N PHE A 513 -13.88 26.07 17.60
CA PHE A 513 -15.00 25.81 18.49
C PHE A 513 -15.43 27.04 19.31
N GLY A 514 -14.55 28.03 19.55
CA GLY A 514 -14.85 29.27 20.21
C GLY A 514 -15.51 30.33 19.32
N GLY A 515 -15.47 30.17 18.00
CA GLY A 515 -16.00 31.12 17.03
C GLY A 515 -17.36 30.74 16.46
N ASP A 516 -17.96 31.66 15.71
CA ASP A 516 -19.21 31.44 15.00
C ASP A 516 -18.94 31.09 13.53
N PHE A 517 -18.74 29.80 13.28
CA PHE A 517 -18.46 29.25 11.98
C PHE A 517 -19.44 28.13 11.64
N VAL A 518 -19.86 28.05 10.38
CA VAL A 518 -20.80 27.02 9.89
C VAL A 518 -20.16 25.64 9.92
N ASP A 519 -18.94 25.54 9.43
CA ASP A 519 -18.13 24.33 9.43
C ASP A 519 -16.63 24.69 9.43
N PHE A 520 -15.77 23.69 9.35
CA PHE A 520 -14.32 23.88 9.35
C PHE A 520 -13.83 24.58 8.08
N ASN A 521 -14.48 24.39 6.93
CA ASN A 521 -14.10 25.08 5.69
C ASN A 521 -14.43 26.58 5.77
N ASP A 522 -15.56 26.94 6.37
CA ASP A 522 -15.92 28.33 6.64
C ASP A 522 -14.89 29.02 7.56
N PHE A 523 -14.52 28.35 8.66
CA PHE A 523 -13.43 28.80 9.53
C PHE A 523 -12.13 28.98 8.76
N TYR A 524 -11.72 27.95 8.00
CA TYR A 524 -10.48 27.97 7.25
C TYR A 524 -10.38 29.17 6.29
N ASN A 525 -11.46 29.40 5.53
CA ASN A 525 -11.52 30.47 4.53
C ASN A 525 -11.57 31.88 5.17
N LYS A 526 -12.23 32.06 6.33
CA LYS A 526 -12.39 33.36 6.98
C LYS A 526 -11.13 33.78 7.77
N SER A 527 -10.52 32.87 8.51
CA SER A 527 -9.41 33.19 9.42
C SER A 527 -8.43 32.06 9.68
N GLY A 528 -8.84 30.81 9.47
CA GLY A 528 -8.08 29.63 9.85
C GLY A 528 -6.76 29.50 9.08
N LYS A 529 -6.74 29.81 7.77
CA LYS A 529 -5.52 29.78 6.95
C LYS A 529 -4.47 30.72 7.47
N ASP A 530 -4.83 31.97 7.71
CA ASP A 530 -3.91 33.00 8.21
C ASP A 530 -3.39 32.67 9.62
N LEU A 531 -4.29 32.14 10.49
CA LEU A 531 -3.91 31.66 11.81
C LEU A 531 -2.89 30.52 11.73
N MET A 532 -3.16 29.49 10.92
CA MET A 532 -2.26 28.37 10.72
C MET A 532 -0.89 28.82 10.23
N GLN A 533 -0.84 29.66 9.19
CA GLN A 533 0.40 30.15 8.62
C GLN A 533 1.19 31.02 9.62
N ARG A 534 0.53 31.82 10.46
CA ARG A 534 1.18 32.58 11.52
C ARG A 534 1.82 31.66 12.55
N LEU A 535 1.06 30.69 13.08
CA LEU A 535 1.57 29.73 14.05
C LEU A 535 2.76 28.92 13.52
N LEU A 536 2.73 28.52 12.24
CA LEU A 536 3.84 27.77 11.63
C LEU A 536 5.14 28.62 11.54
N ARG A 537 5.02 29.93 11.38
CA ARG A 537 6.21 30.84 11.42
C ARG A 537 6.80 30.97 12.81
N ASP A 538 5.95 30.86 13.86
CA ASP A 538 6.36 31.03 15.24
C ASP A 538 7.02 29.77 15.83
N TYR A 539 6.65 28.57 15.34
CA TYR A 539 7.23 27.29 15.80
C TYR A 539 8.61 27.02 15.18
N LYS A 540 9.64 27.64 15.77
CA LYS A 540 11.05 27.41 15.38
C LYS A 540 11.65 26.28 16.21
N VAL A 541 12.53 25.48 15.59
CA VAL A 541 13.29 24.45 16.28
C VAL A 541 14.52 25.11 16.93
N PRO A 542 14.70 25.00 18.26
CA PRO A 542 15.92 25.44 18.92
C PRO A 542 17.11 24.55 18.52
N SER A 543 18.34 25.00 18.81
CA SER A 543 19.51 24.13 18.66
C SER A 543 19.41 22.90 19.56
N PHE A 544 20.20 21.88 19.25
CA PHE A 544 20.19 20.63 20.07
C PHE A 544 20.68 20.91 21.50
N GLU A 545 21.58 21.85 21.64
CA GLU A 545 22.14 22.31 22.91
C GLU A 545 21.10 23.04 23.76
N ASP A 546 20.27 23.86 23.13
CA ASP A 546 19.21 24.63 23.80
C ASP A 546 18.01 23.79 24.21
N SER A 547 17.58 22.82 23.33
CA SER A 547 16.47 21.95 23.63
C SER A 547 16.57 20.62 22.89
N ARG A 548 17.07 19.61 23.59
CA ARG A 548 17.23 18.24 23.07
C ARG A 548 15.90 17.58 22.71
N ASP A 549 14.79 17.95 23.39
CA ASP A 549 13.49 17.29 23.24
C ASP A 549 12.97 17.34 21.79
N TYR A 550 13.23 18.42 21.05
CA TYR A 550 12.82 18.54 19.65
C TYR A 550 13.45 17.51 18.71
N TYR A 551 14.57 16.89 19.13
CA TYR A 551 15.31 15.89 18.36
C TYR A 551 14.95 14.46 18.72
N TYR A 552 13.94 14.26 19.59
CA TYR A 552 13.33 12.99 19.90
C TYR A 552 11.92 12.97 19.36
N ASP A 553 11.51 11.84 18.76
CA ASP A 553 10.11 11.68 18.40
C ASP A 553 9.25 11.41 19.66
N TRP A 554 7.96 11.58 19.57
CA TRP A 554 7.05 11.36 20.69
C TRP A 554 7.14 9.92 21.20
N GLY A 555 7.47 9.77 22.50
CA GLY A 555 7.61 8.47 23.14
C GLY A 555 8.90 7.70 22.79
N SER A 556 9.82 8.29 22.01
CA SER A 556 11.15 7.70 21.75
C SER A 556 12.09 8.00 22.89
N GLN A 557 12.94 7.02 23.25
CA GLN A 557 14.06 7.18 24.17
C GLN A 557 15.38 7.47 23.41
N GLU A 558 15.36 7.38 22.08
CA GLU A 558 16.53 7.57 21.24
C GLU A 558 16.41 8.86 20.43
N VAL A 559 17.55 9.51 20.16
CA VAL A 559 17.61 10.64 19.24
C VAL A 559 17.12 10.21 17.87
N PHE A 560 16.32 11.04 17.24
CA PHE A 560 15.74 10.75 15.92
C PHE A 560 16.87 10.53 14.89
N SER A 561 16.79 9.40 14.19
CA SER A 561 17.80 8.97 13.21
C SER A 561 17.13 8.29 12.02
N LEU A 562 17.81 8.36 10.87
CA LEU A 562 17.42 7.67 9.64
C LEU A 562 18.12 6.33 9.44
N SER A 563 19.09 5.99 10.30
CA SER A 563 20.00 4.84 10.13
C SER A 563 19.35 3.46 10.23
N SER A 564 18.18 3.34 10.87
CA SER A 564 17.48 2.04 11.06
C SER A 564 16.46 1.72 9.96
N ARG A 565 16.51 2.39 8.82
CA ARG A 565 15.52 2.20 7.74
C ARG A 565 15.88 1.05 6.84
N SER A 566 14.95 0.14 6.63
CA SER A 566 15.06 -0.93 5.65
C SER A 566 14.24 -0.64 4.39
N THR A 567 14.54 -1.34 3.30
CA THR A 567 13.73 -1.34 2.08
C THR A 567 12.32 -1.82 2.41
N GLY A 568 11.32 -1.04 2.00
CA GLY A 568 9.94 -1.28 2.41
C GLY A 568 9.29 -2.52 1.84
N GLU A 569 8.59 -3.25 2.69
CA GLU A 569 7.84 -4.45 2.33
C GLU A 569 6.66 -4.22 1.40
N CYS A 570 6.03 -3.03 1.44
CA CYS A 570 4.87 -2.72 0.60
C CYS A 570 5.13 -2.73 -0.91
N SER A 571 6.35 -2.90 -1.36
CA SER A 571 6.77 -2.98 -2.76
C SER A 571 7.52 -4.25 -3.11
N ALA A 572 7.52 -5.26 -2.23
CA ALA A 572 8.09 -6.56 -2.53
C ALA A 572 7.43 -7.18 -3.77
N GLY A 573 8.22 -7.79 -4.63
CA GLY A 573 7.75 -8.40 -5.87
C GLY A 573 8.76 -8.26 -7.01
N PHE A 574 8.29 -8.14 -8.23
CA PHE A 574 9.09 -8.12 -9.48
C PHE A 574 10.40 -7.36 -9.43
N PHE A 575 10.39 -6.15 -8.84
CA PHE A 575 11.58 -5.31 -8.80
C PHE A 575 12.69 -5.91 -7.96
N ASP A 576 12.32 -6.53 -6.85
CA ASP A 576 13.28 -7.19 -5.97
C ASP A 576 13.86 -8.45 -6.66
N PHE A 577 13.04 -9.16 -7.47
CA PHE A 577 13.51 -10.29 -8.27
C PHE A 577 14.47 -9.86 -9.38
N ILE A 578 14.15 -8.81 -10.12
CA ILE A 578 15.01 -8.30 -11.19
C ILE A 578 16.34 -7.82 -10.61
N GLU A 579 16.31 -7.00 -9.53
CA GLU A 579 17.52 -6.52 -8.84
C GLU A 579 18.39 -7.70 -8.36
N ARG A 580 17.75 -8.73 -7.75
CA ARG A 580 18.45 -9.95 -7.33
C ARG A 580 19.10 -10.68 -8.50
N ASP A 581 18.36 -10.87 -9.59
CA ASP A 581 18.87 -11.61 -10.74
C ASP A 581 20.01 -10.85 -11.43
N GLN A 582 19.97 -9.51 -11.48
CA GLN A 582 21.09 -8.69 -11.92
C GLN A 582 22.35 -8.92 -11.05
N VAL A 583 22.19 -8.89 -9.72
CA VAL A 583 23.30 -9.16 -8.79
C VAL A 583 23.86 -10.57 -9.01
N LYS A 584 22.99 -11.57 -9.20
CA LYS A 584 23.43 -12.95 -9.47
C LYS A 584 24.16 -13.08 -10.81
N ILE A 585 23.68 -12.44 -11.87
CA ILE A 585 24.35 -12.40 -13.18
C ILE A 585 25.79 -11.89 -13.03
N HIS A 586 25.99 -10.77 -12.31
CA HIS A 586 27.33 -10.23 -12.08
C HIS A 586 28.20 -11.18 -11.23
N GLN A 587 27.66 -11.70 -10.13
CA GLN A 587 28.39 -12.64 -9.26
C GLN A 587 28.86 -13.89 -10.00
N TYR A 588 27.99 -14.49 -10.83
CA TYR A 588 28.40 -15.69 -11.60
C TYR A 588 29.36 -15.36 -12.73
N ARG A 589 29.26 -14.19 -13.35
CA ARG A 589 30.22 -13.72 -14.37
C ARG A 589 31.62 -13.53 -13.78
N GLU A 590 31.73 -13.01 -12.54
CA GLU A 590 33.00 -12.91 -11.82
C GLU A 590 33.56 -14.30 -11.45
N LYS A 591 32.73 -15.18 -10.86
CA LYS A 591 33.15 -16.54 -10.48
C LYS A 591 33.67 -17.37 -11.66
N ILE A 592 33.12 -17.19 -12.85
CA ILE A 592 33.55 -17.87 -14.07
C ILE A 592 35.00 -17.56 -14.40
N SER A 593 35.56 -16.43 -14.02
CA SER A 593 36.95 -16.07 -14.24
C SER A 593 37.92 -16.93 -13.41
N ASP A 594 37.50 -17.33 -12.21
CA ASP A 594 38.36 -18.00 -11.22
C ASP A 594 38.03 -19.49 -11.06
N SER A 595 36.97 -20.01 -11.69
CA SER A 595 36.50 -21.38 -11.56
C SER A 595 37.01 -22.31 -12.72
N GLN A 596 37.12 -23.60 -12.43
CA GLN A 596 37.55 -24.64 -13.38
C GLN A 596 36.70 -25.90 -13.22
N GLY A 597 36.73 -26.78 -14.24
CA GLY A 597 36.04 -28.07 -14.19
C GLY A 597 34.53 -27.96 -13.92
N ASP A 598 34.05 -28.77 -12.99
CA ASP A 598 32.62 -28.86 -12.67
C ASP A 598 32.03 -27.54 -12.10
N GLU A 599 32.81 -26.85 -11.30
CA GLU A 599 32.41 -25.56 -10.76
C GLU A 599 32.21 -24.51 -11.86
N LEU A 600 33.03 -24.50 -12.88
CA LEU A 600 32.87 -23.61 -14.04
C LEU A 600 31.60 -23.93 -14.81
N ILE A 601 31.27 -25.20 -15.02
CA ILE A 601 30.04 -25.63 -15.70
C ILE A 601 28.80 -25.17 -14.91
N ASP A 602 28.80 -25.37 -13.61
CA ASP A 602 27.70 -24.95 -12.77
C ASP A 602 27.52 -23.42 -12.74
N ASN A 603 28.61 -22.66 -12.67
CA ASN A 603 28.58 -21.21 -12.74
C ASN A 603 28.06 -20.70 -14.11
N LEU A 604 28.41 -21.34 -15.21
CA LEU A 604 27.90 -21.03 -16.56
C LEU A 604 26.39 -21.31 -16.66
N ARG A 605 25.93 -22.43 -16.12
CA ARG A 605 24.50 -22.78 -16.09
C ARG A 605 23.71 -21.75 -15.27
N GLN A 606 24.20 -21.38 -14.10
CA GLN A 606 23.56 -20.37 -13.25
C GLN A 606 23.55 -19.01 -13.93
N LEU A 607 24.62 -18.62 -14.63
CA LEU A 607 24.65 -17.37 -15.40
C LEU A 607 23.53 -17.32 -16.45
N ALA A 608 23.39 -18.40 -17.24
CA ALA A 608 22.34 -18.51 -18.25
C ALA A 608 20.92 -18.47 -17.61
N TYR A 609 20.75 -19.19 -16.50
CA TYR A 609 19.47 -19.24 -15.77
C TYR A 609 19.03 -17.87 -15.30
N PHE A 610 19.87 -17.14 -14.56
CA PHE A 610 19.50 -15.83 -14.03
C PHE A 610 19.32 -14.79 -15.13
N SER A 611 20.11 -14.87 -16.21
CA SER A 611 19.94 -13.99 -17.38
C SER A 611 18.59 -14.21 -18.04
N ALA A 612 18.21 -15.45 -18.32
CA ALA A 612 16.93 -15.79 -18.93
C ALA A 612 15.74 -15.39 -18.02
N ARG A 613 15.84 -15.71 -16.72
CA ARG A 613 14.77 -15.45 -15.76
C ARG A 613 14.52 -13.94 -15.55
N MET A 614 15.56 -13.13 -15.50
CA MET A 614 15.45 -11.68 -15.36
C MET A 614 14.53 -11.05 -16.43
N LEU A 615 14.68 -11.44 -17.69
CA LEU A 615 13.81 -10.97 -18.76
C LEU A 615 12.40 -11.55 -18.68
N LEU A 616 12.23 -12.81 -18.29
CA LEU A 616 10.90 -13.42 -18.11
C LEU A 616 10.07 -12.68 -17.06
N ILE A 617 10.70 -12.25 -15.97
CA ILE A 617 10.05 -11.45 -14.93
C ILE A 617 9.47 -10.16 -15.53
N THR A 618 10.10 -9.55 -16.51
CA THR A 618 9.57 -8.34 -17.20
C THR A 618 8.25 -8.62 -17.95
N ARG A 619 8.02 -9.86 -18.36
CA ARG A 619 6.80 -10.34 -19.03
C ARG A 619 5.76 -10.90 -18.07
N GLY A 620 6.03 -10.87 -16.75
CA GLY A 620 5.12 -11.44 -15.75
C GLY A 620 5.17 -12.96 -15.69
N ILE A 621 6.17 -13.61 -16.31
CA ILE A 621 6.33 -15.05 -16.30
C ILE A 621 7.19 -15.44 -15.11
N GLU A 622 6.61 -16.14 -14.15
CA GLU A 622 7.29 -16.70 -12.99
C GLU A 622 7.61 -18.19 -13.27
N ALA A 623 8.83 -18.48 -13.69
CA ALA A 623 9.34 -19.83 -13.85
C ALA A 623 10.50 -20.06 -12.86
N GLU A 624 10.47 -21.17 -12.14
CA GLU A 624 11.50 -21.54 -11.14
C GLU A 624 12.32 -22.74 -11.57
N LYS A 625 11.72 -23.71 -12.28
CA LYS A 625 12.47 -24.85 -12.81
C LYS A 625 13.34 -24.42 -13.98
N PHE A 626 14.55 -24.91 -14.00
CA PHE A 626 15.54 -24.57 -15.03
C PHE A 626 15.01 -24.80 -16.46
N SER A 627 14.35 -25.94 -16.69
CA SER A 627 13.74 -26.28 -17.98
C SER A 627 12.69 -25.26 -18.41
N ASP A 628 11.84 -24.85 -17.49
CA ASP A 628 10.73 -23.94 -17.77
C ASP A 628 11.24 -22.53 -18.07
N VAL A 629 12.27 -22.10 -17.32
CA VAL A 629 12.94 -20.80 -17.57
C VAL A 629 13.50 -20.76 -18.99
N ILE A 630 14.26 -21.76 -19.40
CA ILE A 630 14.88 -21.78 -20.72
C ILE A 630 13.83 -21.92 -21.84
N TYR A 631 12.79 -22.75 -21.62
CA TYR A 631 11.68 -22.90 -22.55
C TYR A 631 10.95 -21.57 -22.79
N HIS A 632 10.46 -20.95 -21.72
CA HIS A 632 9.74 -19.68 -21.83
C HIS A 632 10.61 -18.54 -22.35
N PHE A 633 11.90 -18.53 -22.00
CA PHE A 633 12.83 -17.54 -22.54
C PHE A 633 13.00 -17.70 -24.05
N SER A 634 13.14 -18.93 -24.54
CA SER A 634 13.21 -19.22 -25.97
C SER A 634 11.98 -18.72 -26.71
N GLN A 635 10.78 -19.04 -26.20
CA GLN A 635 9.51 -18.63 -26.78
C GLN A 635 9.30 -17.11 -26.81
N ASN A 636 9.65 -16.41 -25.73
CA ASN A 636 9.31 -15.00 -25.57
C ASN A 636 10.39 -14.03 -26.04
N PHE A 637 11.64 -14.49 -26.20
CA PHE A 637 12.76 -13.60 -26.54
C PHE A 637 13.59 -14.05 -27.74
N ILE A 638 13.77 -15.36 -27.96
CA ILE A 638 14.53 -15.85 -29.10
C ILE A 638 13.62 -16.01 -30.34
N GLU A 639 12.47 -16.67 -30.20
CA GLU A 639 11.55 -16.88 -31.32
C GLU A 639 10.86 -15.58 -31.78
N THR A 640 10.77 -14.62 -30.88
CA THR A 640 10.28 -13.27 -31.19
C THR A 640 11.36 -12.33 -31.77
N GLY A 641 12.61 -12.78 -31.86
CA GLY A 641 13.71 -12.01 -32.45
C GLY A 641 14.31 -10.92 -31.55
N TYR A 642 13.92 -10.85 -30.26
CA TYR A 642 14.52 -9.92 -29.30
C TYR A 642 15.95 -10.30 -28.92
N ILE A 643 16.24 -11.59 -28.84
CA ILE A 643 17.57 -12.16 -28.60
C ILE A 643 17.92 -13.05 -29.79
N SER A 644 19.19 -13.03 -30.19
CA SER A 644 19.68 -13.79 -31.36
C SER A 644 19.36 -15.27 -31.25
N SER A 645 18.92 -15.88 -32.35
CA SER A 645 18.71 -17.32 -32.48
C SER A 645 20.00 -18.15 -32.32
N ASN A 646 21.17 -17.52 -32.44
CA ASN A 646 22.48 -18.17 -32.23
C ASN A 646 22.64 -18.76 -30.82
N TYR A 647 21.90 -18.26 -29.83
CA TYR A 647 21.93 -18.78 -28.47
C TYR A 647 21.11 -20.05 -28.27
N LYS A 648 20.29 -20.44 -29.25
CA LYS A 648 19.37 -21.58 -29.12
C LYS A 648 20.13 -22.90 -28.88
N GLN A 649 21.17 -23.12 -29.60
CA GLN A 649 21.98 -24.37 -29.49
C GLN A 649 22.63 -24.50 -28.12
N ILE A 650 23.27 -23.45 -27.59
CA ILE A 650 23.93 -23.50 -26.28
C ILE A 650 22.92 -23.67 -25.13
N LEU A 651 21.74 -23.05 -25.24
CA LEU A 651 20.66 -23.23 -24.24
C LEU A 651 20.15 -24.68 -24.24
N PHE A 652 20.05 -25.35 -25.40
CA PHE A 652 19.73 -26.77 -25.45
C PHE A 652 20.81 -27.64 -24.83
N SER A 653 22.11 -27.36 -25.10
CA SER A 653 23.23 -28.07 -24.47
C SER A 653 23.23 -27.93 -22.95
N ILE A 654 22.85 -26.75 -22.45
CA ILE A 654 22.67 -26.49 -21.00
C ILE A 654 21.54 -27.34 -20.44
N LEU A 655 20.38 -27.45 -21.13
CA LEU A 655 19.27 -28.31 -20.73
C LEU A 655 19.63 -29.80 -20.72
N ALA A 656 20.35 -30.23 -21.75
CA ALA A 656 20.84 -31.62 -21.89
C ALA A 656 21.96 -31.96 -20.90
N ASN A 657 22.50 -30.99 -20.18
CA ASN A 657 23.67 -31.09 -19.30
C ASN A 657 24.93 -31.63 -20.06
N ASP A 658 25.06 -31.19 -21.32
CA ASP A 658 26.20 -31.54 -22.16
C ASP A 658 27.43 -30.72 -21.73
N ARG A 659 28.28 -31.35 -20.94
CA ARG A 659 29.42 -30.72 -20.28
C ARG A 659 30.47 -30.18 -21.25
N ASP A 660 30.73 -30.92 -22.32
CA ASP A 660 31.74 -30.54 -23.31
C ASP A 660 31.27 -29.33 -24.14
N GLU A 661 30.02 -29.33 -24.55
CA GLU A 661 29.45 -28.23 -25.31
C GLU A 661 29.25 -26.97 -24.42
N ILE A 662 28.90 -27.12 -23.12
CA ILE A 662 28.84 -25.97 -22.18
C ILE A 662 30.22 -25.34 -22.02
N MET A 663 31.28 -26.15 -21.87
CA MET A 663 32.66 -25.66 -21.75
C MET A 663 33.14 -24.93 -23.02
N LYS A 664 32.86 -25.47 -24.20
CA LYS A 664 33.15 -24.80 -25.48
C LYS A 664 32.34 -23.51 -25.65
N GLY A 665 31.12 -23.48 -25.14
CA GLY A 665 30.19 -22.36 -25.23
C GLY A 665 30.41 -21.28 -24.19
N LYS A 666 31.46 -21.29 -23.38
CA LYS A 666 31.74 -20.33 -22.31
C LYS A 666 31.52 -18.87 -22.75
N GLU A 667 32.19 -18.46 -23.82
CA GLU A 667 32.11 -17.07 -24.31
C GLU A 667 30.69 -16.72 -24.83
N ILE A 668 30.01 -17.71 -25.43
CA ILE A 668 28.62 -17.54 -25.92
C ILE A 668 27.66 -17.28 -24.74
N ILE A 669 27.81 -18.01 -23.63
CA ILE A 669 26.99 -17.84 -22.45
C ILE A 669 27.26 -16.49 -21.77
N ILE A 670 28.51 -16.07 -21.69
CA ILE A 670 28.88 -14.74 -21.19
C ILE A 670 28.30 -13.65 -22.08
N GLN A 671 28.36 -13.82 -23.41
CA GLN A 671 27.79 -12.85 -24.35
C GLN A 671 26.26 -12.80 -24.26
N LEU A 672 25.59 -13.96 -24.12
CA LEU A 672 24.15 -14.00 -23.85
C LEU A 672 23.77 -13.13 -22.63
N SER A 673 24.54 -13.26 -21.55
CA SER A 673 24.25 -12.46 -20.32
C SER A 673 24.36 -10.95 -20.54
N LYS A 674 25.32 -10.52 -21.40
CA LYS A 674 25.50 -9.10 -21.76
C LYS A 674 24.39 -8.61 -22.67
N ASP A 675 23.99 -9.42 -23.67
CA ASP A 675 22.90 -9.06 -24.58
C ASP A 675 21.55 -9.01 -23.87
N VAL A 676 21.33 -9.88 -22.87
CA VAL A 676 20.16 -9.84 -21.99
C VAL A 676 20.13 -8.53 -21.19
N GLU A 677 21.27 -8.12 -20.60
CA GLU A 677 21.36 -6.85 -19.87
C GLU A 677 21.14 -5.65 -20.82
N LYS A 678 21.75 -5.68 -22.01
CA LYS A 678 21.57 -4.63 -23.03
C LYS A 678 20.10 -4.52 -23.46
N LEU A 679 19.44 -5.66 -23.70
CA LEU A 679 18.02 -5.69 -24.04
C LEU A 679 17.17 -5.16 -22.88
N TYR A 680 17.46 -5.56 -21.64
CA TYR A 680 16.78 -5.02 -20.47
C TYR A 680 16.97 -3.50 -20.34
N ASP A 681 18.17 -2.99 -20.57
CA ASP A 681 18.47 -1.55 -20.52
C ASP A 681 17.77 -0.78 -21.65
N SER A 682 17.57 -1.38 -22.83
CA SER A 682 16.83 -0.80 -23.95
C SER A 682 15.31 -0.74 -23.70
N MET A 683 14.82 -1.51 -22.74
CA MET A 683 13.39 -1.59 -22.44
C MET A 683 12.87 -0.25 -21.95
N ASP A 684 11.88 0.27 -22.61
CA ASP A 684 11.17 1.47 -22.18
C ASP A 684 10.23 1.15 -20.98
N THR A 685 9.57 2.16 -20.47
CA THR A 685 8.64 2.02 -19.36
C THR A 685 7.33 1.28 -19.73
N ASN A 686 7.12 0.93 -21.01
CA ASN A 686 6.00 0.13 -21.53
C ASN A 686 6.39 -1.32 -21.82
N PHE A 687 7.57 -1.78 -21.38
CA PHE A 687 8.12 -3.10 -21.72
C PHE A 687 8.35 -3.32 -23.22
N GLN A 688 8.37 -2.24 -24.02
CA GLN A 688 8.82 -2.34 -25.39
C GLN A 688 10.34 -2.33 -25.37
N PHE A 689 10.93 -3.39 -25.91
CA PHE A 689 12.35 -3.47 -26.13
C PHE A 689 12.65 -2.75 -27.45
N HIS A 690 13.57 -1.82 -27.42
CA HIS A 690 14.05 -1.13 -28.62
C HIS A 690 15.27 -1.86 -29.14
N ILE A 691 15.08 -2.61 -30.24
CA ILE A 691 16.19 -3.22 -30.96
C ILE A 691 16.66 -2.14 -31.96
N ASP A 692 17.84 -1.59 -31.73
CA ASP A 692 18.51 -0.77 -32.76
C ASP A 692 18.89 -1.69 -33.93
N ASN A 693 18.07 -1.73 -34.98
CA ASN A 693 18.37 -2.35 -36.25
C ASN A 693 19.43 -1.52 -37.02
N LYS A 694 20.57 -1.28 -36.39
CA LYS A 694 21.76 -0.76 -37.05
C LYS A 694 22.98 -1.51 -36.49
N SER A 695 23.23 -2.66 -37.06
CA SER A 695 24.58 -3.16 -37.16
C SER A 695 25.34 -2.30 -38.19
N ALA A 696 26.09 -1.33 -37.72
CA ALA A 696 27.27 -0.79 -38.40
C ALA A 696 27.95 0.17 -37.43
N ASP A 697 29.16 -0.18 -37.05
CA ASP A 697 30.27 0.67 -36.69
C ASP A 697 29.90 2.10 -36.20
N VAL A 698 29.77 2.26 -34.88
CA VAL A 698 30.07 3.52 -34.25
C VAL A 698 31.15 3.29 -33.23
N ASP A 699 32.31 3.77 -33.61
CA ASP A 699 33.50 3.97 -32.83
C ASP A 699 33.22 4.09 -31.32
N ASP A 700 33.69 3.11 -30.60
CA ASP A 700 33.97 3.19 -29.17
C ASP A 700 35.11 4.19 -29.00
N LYS A 701 34.79 5.49 -29.03
CA LYS A 701 35.74 6.51 -28.58
C LYS A 701 36.04 6.18 -27.13
N LYS A 702 37.17 5.46 -26.95
CA LYS A 702 37.89 5.34 -25.69
C LYS A 702 37.91 6.70 -24.98
N LYS A 703 36.95 6.94 -24.06
CA LYS A 703 37.13 7.93 -23.01
C LYS A 703 38.11 7.29 -22.01
N GLU A 704 39.26 7.91 -21.87
CA GLU A 704 40.32 7.53 -20.96
C GLU A 704 39.73 7.32 -19.57
N LYS A 705 39.84 6.12 -19.02
CA LYS A 705 39.58 5.80 -17.63
C LYS A 705 40.48 6.71 -16.79
N ARG A 706 39.92 7.52 -15.91
CA ARG A 706 40.74 8.26 -14.93
C ARG A 706 41.51 7.25 -14.08
N GLU A 707 42.79 7.49 -13.88
CA GLU A 707 43.67 6.61 -13.09
C GLU A 707 43.12 6.47 -11.66
N GLY A 708 42.92 5.24 -11.18
CA GLY A 708 42.37 4.95 -9.84
C GLY A 708 40.86 4.74 -9.76
N VAL A 709 40.09 4.85 -10.86
CA VAL A 709 38.63 4.57 -10.87
C VAL A 709 38.40 3.09 -11.18
N ALA A 710 37.82 2.37 -10.22
CA ALA A 710 37.51 0.93 -10.37
C ALA A 710 36.33 0.69 -11.34
N ARG A 711 35.32 1.58 -11.31
CA ARG A 711 34.10 1.46 -12.10
C ARG A 711 33.54 2.82 -12.52
N PHE A 712 32.91 2.87 -13.70
CA PHE A 712 32.25 4.05 -14.25
C PHE A 712 30.82 3.74 -14.67
N LYS A 713 29.89 4.70 -14.45
CA LYS A 713 28.51 4.61 -14.96
C LYS A 713 27.96 5.96 -15.38
N ASP A 714 27.49 6.05 -16.61
CA ASP A 714 26.73 7.19 -17.09
C ASP A 714 25.27 7.07 -16.66
N LEU A 715 24.80 8.01 -15.83
CA LEU A 715 23.43 8.08 -15.32
C LEU A 715 22.68 9.33 -15.81
N ARG A 716 23.19 9.98 -16.85
CA ARG A 716 22.50 11.11 -17.48
C ARG A 716 21.20 10.63 -18.11
N GLY A 717 20.15 11.45 -18.06
CA GLY A 717 18.80 11.07 -18.49
C GLY A 717 18.06 10.15 -17.52
N VAL A 718 18.69 9.76 -16.40
CA VAL A 718 18.06 8.93 -15.38
C VAL A 718 17.48 9.82 -14.29
N ALA A 719 16.15 9.86 -14.16
CA ALA A 719 15.47 10.68 -13.17
C ALA A 719 15.66 10.19 -11.73
N CYS A 720 15.65 11.10 -10.73
CA CYS A 720 15.56 10.76 -9.32
C CYS A 720 14.24 9.98 -9.03
N PRO A 721 14.27 8.93 -8.16
CA PRO A 721 15.41 8.43 -7.37
C PRO A 721 16.19 7.28 -8.07
N MET A 722 15.94 6.98 -9.36
CA MET A 722 16.55 5.84 -10.05
C MET A 722 18.07 5.98 -10.23
N ASN A 723 18.56 7.20 -10.41
CA ASN A 723 20.00 7.47 -10.45
C ASN A 723 20.68 7.07 -9.12
N PHE A 724 20.07 7.35 -7.97
CA PHE A 724 20.56 6.89 -6.67
C PHE A 724 20.56 5.37 -6.54
N VAL A 725 19.46 4.70 -6.94
CA VAL A 725 19.36 3.22 -6.91
C VAL A 725 20.42 2.59 -7.82
N LYS A 726 20.60 3.12 -9.03
CA LYS A 726 21.63 2.63 -9.95
C LYS A 726 23.04 2.88 -9.42
N THR A 727 23.29 4.03 -8.77
CA THR A 727 24.58 4.30 -8.12
C THR A 727 24.88 3.29 -7.01
N LYS A 728 23.89 2.96 -6.18
CA LYS A 728 24.05 1.91 -5.15
C LYS A 728 24.34 0.54 -5.74
N LEU A 729 23.67 0.20 -6.84
CA LEU A 729 23.93 -1.03 -7.55
C LEU A 729 25.38 -1.06 -8.06
N GLU A 730 25.86 0.01 -8.67
CA GLU A 730 27.25 0.09 -9.15
C GLU A 730 28.26 0.02 -7.98
N LEU A 731 27.95 0.66 -6.84
CA LEU A 731 28.76 0.55 -5.62
C LEU A 731 28.78 -0.88 -5.05
N SER A 732 27.73 -1.68 -5.24
CA SER A 732 27.71 -3.07 -4.78
C SER A 732 28.70 -3.94 -5.53
N PHE A 733 29.13 -3.54 -6.73
CA PHE A 733 30.06 -4.27 -7.59
C PHE A 733 31.53 -3.92 -7.39
N ILE A 734 31.88 -3.00 -6.51
CA ILE A 734 33.25 -2.63 -6.16
C ILE A 734 33.54 -2.95 -4.69
N ARG A 735 34.81 -3.10 -4.33
CA ARG A 735 35.24 -3.41 -2.95
C ARG A 735 35.25 -2.14 -2.09
N SER A 736 35.18 -2.31 -0.76
CA SER A 736 35.38 -1.19 0.17
C SER A 736 36.73 -0.50 -0.12
N GLY A 737 36.71 0.82 -0.15
CA GLY A 737 37.88 1.67 -0.48
C GLY A 737 38.09 1.94 -1.98
N GLU A 738 37.44 1.21 -2.90
CA GLU A 738 37.50 1.47 -4.34
C GLU A 738 36.61 2.63 -4.77
N ILE A 739 36.87 3.22 -5.94
CA ILE A 739 36.25 4.43 -6.44
C ILE A 739 35.32 4.12 -7.61
N LEU A 740 34.07 4.58 -7.51
CA LEU A 740 33.08 4.64 -8.58
C LEU A 740 33.00 6.07 -9.12
N GLU A 741 33.04 6.24 -10.43
CA GLU A 741 32.69 7.48 -11.12
C GLU A 741 31.28 7.37 -11.73
N ILE A 742 30.43 8.39 -11.49
CA ILE A 742 29.11 8.47 -12.14
C ILE A 742 28.90 9.83 -12.78
N TYR A 743 28.14 9.86 -13.87
CA TYR A 743 27.66 11.11 -14.45
C TYR A 743 26.19 11.35 -14.09
N LEU A 744 25.86 12.57 -13.67
CA LEU A 744 24.51 13.00 -13.26
C LEU A 744 24.12 14.28 -13.99
N ASP A 745 22.84 14.40 -14.31
CA ASP A 745 22.27 15.64 -14.83
C ASP A 745 22.25 16.75 -13.77
N ASP A 746 22.20 18.00 -14.22
CA ASP A 746 21.92 19.15 -13.39
C ASP A 746 20.50 19.10 -12.80
N GLY A 747 20.27 19.72 -11.64
CA GLY A 747 18.98 19.74 -10.93
C GLY A 747 18.87 18.66 -9.84
N GLU A 748 17.71 17.97 -9.72
CA GLU A 748 17.45 16.99 -8.66
C GLU A 748 18.51 15.88 -8.53
N PRO A 749 19.07 15.30 -9.63
CA PRO A 749 20.07 14.25 -9.50
C PRO A 749 21.31 14.64 -8.72
N ILE A 750 21.93 15.75 -9.09
CA ILE A 750 23.17 16.19 -8.42
C ILE A 750 22.92 16.72 -7.00
N GLN A 751 21.72 17.25 -6.73
CA GLN A 751 21.35 17.74 -5.40
C GLN A 751 21.11 16.60 -4.41
N ASN A 752 20.54 15.47 -4.86
CA ASN A 752 20.04 14.41 -3.98
C ASN A 752 21.00 13.20 -3.87
N VAL A 753 21.65 12.78 -4.97
CA VAL A 753 22.44 11.54 -4.99
C VAL A 753 23.68 11.63 -4.09
N PRO A 754 24.53 12.68 -4.17
CA PRO A 754 25.72 12.76 -3.33
C PRO A 754 25.38 12.85 -1.82
N GLY A 755 24.32 13.57 -1.47
CA GLY A 755 23.84 13.67 -0.09
C GLY A 755 23.42 12.31 0.47
N SER A 756 22.56 11.60 -0.27
CA SER A 756 22.08 10.28 0.13
C SER A 756 23.20 9.22 0.25
N LEU A 757 24.24 9.32 -0.57
CA LEU A 757 25.40 8.41 -0.51
C LEU A 757 26.30 8.71 0.72
N ARG A 758 26.46 9.99 1.10
CA ARG A 758 27.15 10.35 2.35
C ARG A 758 26.39 9.83 3.57
N ASP A 759 25.06 9.93 3.55
CA ASP A 759 24.21 9.42 4.64
C ASP A 759 24.30 7.88 4.79
N GLU A 760 24.70 7.16 3.74
CA GLU A 760 24.97 5.72 3.77
C GLU A 760 26.44 5.38 4.08
N GLY A 761 27.26 6.37 4.41
CA GLY A 761 28.64 6.17 4.84
C GLY A 761 29.67 6.24 3.71
N HIS A 762 29.26 6.44 2.44
CA HIS A 762 30.18 6.55 1.31
C HIS A 762 30.83 7.95 1.26
N GLN A 763 32.09 8.01 0.85
CA GLN A 763 32.81 9.26 0.74
C GLN A 763 32.70 9.83 -0.67
N ILE A 764 32.18 11.04 -0.83
CA ILE A 764 32.21 11.78 -2.09
C ILE A 764 33.55 12.50 -2.21
N LEU A 765 34.38 12.07 -3.16
CA LEU A 765 35.73 12.57 -3.35
C LEU A 765 35.74 13.87 -4.16
N SER A 766 34.95 13.94 -5.24
CA SER A 766 34.79 15.19 -6.02
C SER A 766 33.41 15.23 -6.69
N ILE A 767 32.97 16.43 -6.99
CA ILE A 767 31.82 16.77 -7.83
C ILE A 767 32.31 17.82 -8.80
N GLU A 768 32.48 17.48 -10.07
CA GLU A 768 32.99 18.36 -11.12
C GLU A 768 31.89 18.63 -12.15
N LYS A 769 31.62 19.88 -12.46
CA LYS A 769 30.68 20.23 -13.54
C LYS A 769 31.40 20.14 -14.88
N ILE A 770 30.77 19.35 -15.79
CA ILE A 770 31.26 19.13 -17.18
C ILE A 770 30.13 19.56 -18.10
N ASP A 771 30.26 20.76 -18.72
CA ASP A 771 29.23 21.33 -19.58
C ASP A 771 27.83 21.36 -18.92
N ASN A 772 26.94 20.48 -19.32
CA ASN A 772 25.56 20.38 -18.87
C ASN A 772 25.30 19.21 -17.89
N TYR A 773 26.33 18.56 -17.36
CA TYR A 773 26.23 17.45 -16.40
C TYR A 773 27.35 17.51 -15.36
N TYR A 774 27.30 16.59 -14.38
CA TYR A 774 28.31 16.48 -13.33
C TYR A 774 28.97 15.11 -13.32
N SER A 775 30.31 15.08 -13.16
CA SER A 775 31.05 13.87 -12.77
C SER A 775 31.18 13.84 -11.25
N VAL A 776 30.80 12.74 -10.64
CA VAL A 776 30.87 12.49 -9.20
C VAL A 776 31.74 11.27 -8.93
N LEU A 777 32.82 11.45 -8.16
CA LEU A 777 33.68 10.38 -7.69
C LEU A 777 33.28 9.97 -6.28
N ILE A 778 33.02 8.67 -6.10
CA ILE A 778 32.49 8.10 -4.87
C ILE A 778 33.42 6.98 -4.42
N LYS A 779 33.97 7.10 -3.22
CA LYS A 779 34.73 6.02 -2.58
C LYS A 779 33.77 5.19 -1.72
N LYS A 780 33.72 3.88 -1.99
CA LYS A 780 32.87 2.97 -1.21
C LYS A 780 33.35 2.86 0.23
N ALA A 781 32.41 2.91 1.19
CA ALA A 781 32.64 2.64 2.61
C ALA A 781 33.07 1.20 2.87
#